data_b1fed15d05d924266bc5623864c8df2f
#
_entry.id   b1fed15d05d924266bc5623864c8df2f
#
_cell.length_a   1.000
_cell.length_b   1.000
_cell.length_c   1.000
_cell.angle_alpha   90.00
_cell.angle_beta   90.00
_cell.angle_gamma   90.00
#
_symmetry.space_group_name_H-M   'P 1'
#
loop_
_entity.id
_entity.type
_entity.pdbx_description
1 polymer ?
#
loop_
_entity_poly.entity_id
_entity_poly.type
_entity_poly.pdbx_seq_one_letter_code
_entity_poly.pdbx_strand_id
1 'polypeptide(L)'
;MEFVCGWLLMLSAFVSGTAGAVENGLGSEVGLLMDTAKEAEFFGWMRSVRRRIHEYPELAFEEHKTSQIIRSELDSLGIEYSWPVAKTGVVASIGSGKQPWFSLRADMDALPIQELVEWEHKSKHNGKMHACGHDAHVTMLLGAARLLQNKRDELKGTVKLVFQPGEEGHAGAYHVLKEGALNDFQAIFGLHVSPGMPTGTVGSKPGPLLAGAARFSAVIKGKGGHAASPHVGRDPVLAASLAILALQQIVSRETDPLEARVITVGFIEAGQAANVIPETVRFGGTLRSLTTEGLLYLQQRIRQVIEMQAAVHRCTATIDFMEEKLTPYPATVNDEAMYEHAKSIAEILLGQPNVHLLPATMGAEDFSFYAQKMPAAFFFIGTKNETLKSDKPLHSPLFVMDEEALPIGAALHAAKPGSHIPYAEPLAMLRCLEMGETINRSDDKDKGRGCSSQSRNVMGMANNSIPHKFSQMAAKVGLTSRESTCLKIFGYEMELMWWWLMLLWPLLCRNARALATGSGLEMEGLSRELLESAREREFFQWMKGVRRKIHQYPELGFEEHKTSELIRAELNSLGIGYKWPVAKTGVVASIGSGDQPTFALRADMDALPLQELVEWEYKSKIEGKMHACGHDSHVAMLLGAAKLLQAKRGMLKGTVKLVFQPGEEGYAGAYHMLKEGALEDVKGMLGLHVIPTVPTGGIASRAGPLLAGVGLFSATIQGKGGHGASPHTAKDPVLAASFAILALQQIVSRETDPLEARVVTVGLVDGGEAGNVIPESVKIGGTFRSLTSQGLLYLQERIKEVIETQASVHGCDAAVDFMEERGMPHPVMINDETLYEHAKKVGEILVGEPNVELLPITMGAEDFSFYTKRFPAAMFTVGIKNETLKSDYPLHSPYFFIDEEAFPVGAAFYAAVAISYLDGHAVESETHLIL
;
A
#
# COMPACT_ATOMS: atom_id res chain seq x y z
N MET A 1 -39.34 24.01 14.12
CA MET A 1 -38.34 23.51 13.19
C MET A 1 -37.45 24.63 12.64
N GLU A 2 -37.92 25.79 12.35
CA GLU A 2 -37.12 26.91 11.84
C GLU A 2 -36.11 27.50 12.86
N PHE A 3 -36.36 27.41 14.16
CA PHE A 3 -35.42 27.86 15.20
C PHE A 3 -34.25 26.91 15.43
N VAL A 4 -34.43 25.63 15.18
CA VAL A 4 -33.32 24.63 15.33
C VAL A 4 -32.41 24.63 14.10
N CYS A 5 -32.93 24.84 12.89
CA CYS A 5 -32.13 25.04 11.68
C CYS A 5 -31.27 26.29 11.73
N GLY A 6 -31.80 27.39 12.29
CA GLY A 6 -31.02 28.63 12.46
C GLY A 6 -29.86 28.48 13.44
N TRP A 7 -30.03 27.69 14.49
CA TRP A 7 -28.96 27.41 15.48
C TRP A 7 -27.89 26.46 14.91
N LEU A 8 -28.27 25.46 14.14
CA LEU A 8 -27.32 24.54 13.46
C LEU A 8 -26.52 25.25 12.36
N LEU A 9 -27.14 26.17 11.63
CA LEU A 9 -26.44 26.99 10.65
C LEU A 9 -25.51 28.03 11.30
N MET A 10 -25.86 28.60 12.44
CA MET A 10 -24.96 29.45 13.20
C MET A 10 -23.81 28.66 13.86
N LEU A 11 -24.04 27.42 14.33
CA LEU A 11 -22.99 26.56 14.83
C LEU A 11 -22.03 26.12 13.70
N SER A 12 -22.54 25.77 12.52
CA SER A 12 -21.71 25.42 11.38
C SER A 12 -20.90 26.61 10.85
N ALA A 13 -21.46 27.79 10.81
CA ALA A 13 -20.75 29.02 10.45
C ALA A 13 -19.72 29.42 11.52
N PHE A 14 -19.99 29.15 12.80
CA PHE A 14 -19.06 29.41 13.89
C PHE A 14 -17.90 28.41 13.89
N VAL A 15 -18.19 27.13 13.61
CA VAL A 15 -17.17 26.09 13.48
C VAL A 15 -16.32 26.31 12.23
N SER A 16 -16.90 26.68 11.09
CA SER A 16 -16.16 26.99 9.86
C SER A 16 -15.36 28.31 9.97
N GLY A 17 -15.90 29.31 10.67
CA GLY A 17 -15.18 30.59 10.90
C GLY A 17 -14.04 30.46 11.91
N THR A 18 -14.16 29.57 12.90
CA THR A 18 -13.08 29.28 13.85
C THR A 18 -12.01 28.38 13.24
N ALA A 19 -12.34 27.44 12.37
CA ALA A 19 -11.38 26.64 11.63
C ALA A 19 -10.52 27.48 10.69
N GLY A 20 -11.13 28.36 9.88
CA GLY A 20 -10.39 29.24 8.97
C GLY A 20 -9.56 30.33 9.68
N ALA A 21 -9.96 30.78 10.87
CA ALA A 21 -9.16 31.72 11.67
C ALA A 21 -7.97 31.01 12.36
N VAL A 22 -8.12 29.76 12.74
CA VAL A 22 -7.04 28.93 13.31
C VAL A 22 -6.03 28.56 12.22
N GLU A 23 -6.48 28.20 11.01
CA GLU A 23 -5.60 27.91 9.87
C GLU A 23 -4.80 29.14 9.43
N ASN A 24 -5.41 30.31 9.36
CA ASN A 24 -4.71 31.56 9.00
C ASN A 24 -3.70 31.97 10.08
N GLY A 25 -3.97 31.73 11.36
CA GLY A 25 -3.05 31.99 12.45
C GLY A 25 -1.85 31.06 12.46
N LEU A 26 -2.08 29.75 12.23
CA LEU A 26 -1.04 28.74 12.17
C LEU A 26 -0.13 28.94 10.95
N GLY A 27 -0.70 29.26 9.78
CA GLY A 27 0.07 29.55 8.57
C GLY A 27 1.03 30.73 8.73
N SER A 28 0.59 31.80 9.42
CA SER A 28 1.44 32.95 9.72
C SER A 28 2.59 32.60 10.68
N GLU A 29 2.32 31.80 11.71
CA GLU A 29 3.32 31.42 12.71
C GLU A 29 4.38 30.46 12.12
N VAL A 30 3.94 29.47 11.37
CA VAL A 30 4.80 28.47 10.70
C VAL A 30 5.65 29.13 9.60
N GLY A 31 5.09 30.09 8.85
CA GLY A 31 5.84 30.90 7.87
C GLY A 31 6.96 31.73 8.53
N LEU A 32 6.71 32.31 9.67
CA LEU A 32 7.72 33.10 10.42
C LEU A 32 8.92 32.23 10.85
N LEU A 33 8.70 30.95 11.21
CA LEU A 33 9.81 30.05 11.56
C LEU A 33 10.72 29.79 10.35
N MET A 34 10.14 29.65 9.17
CA MET A 34 10.90 29.48 7.93
C MET A 34 11.67 30.74 7.56
N ASP A 35 11.04 31.89 7.65
CA ASP A 35 11.68 33.19 7.34
C ASP A 35 12.85 33.44 8.27
N THR A 36 12.67 33.22 9.59
CA THR A 36 13.75 33.34 10.58
C THR A 36 14.89 32.37 10.32
N ALA A 37 14.60 31.10 9.98
CA ALA A 37 15.63 30.10 9.67
C ALA A 37 16.43 30.45 8.41
N LYS A 38 15.83 31.17 7.46
CA LYS A 38 16.47 31.66 6.22
C LYS A 38 17.22 32.97 6.37
N GLU A 39 17.11 33.69 7.49
CA GLU A 39 17.90 34.87 7.73
C GLU A 39 19.40 34.58 7.55
N ALA A 40 20.13 35.48 6.89
CA ALA A 40 21.50 35.23 6.49
C ALA A 40 22.42 34.87 7.68
N GLU A 41 22.22 35.51 8.85
CA GLU A 41 22.97 35.21 10.07
C GLU A 41 22.62 33.82 10.62
N PHE A 42 21.32 33.47 10.70
CA PHE A 42 20.85 32.18 11.18
C PHE A 42 21.33 31.04 10.28
N PHE A 43 21.10 31.15 8.99
CA PHE A 43 21.52 30.15 8.01
C PHE A 43 23.07 30.04 7.96
N GLY A 44 23.79 31.15 8.02
CA GLY A 44 25.26 31.16 8.10
C GLY A 44 25.77 30.38 9.31
N TRP A 45 25.13 30.53 10.45
CA TRP A 45 25.43 29.79 11.67
C TRP A 45 25.15 28.28 11.48
N MET A 46 24.00 27.89 10.93
CA MET A 46 23.69 26.49 10.66
C MET A 46 24.75 25.85 9.76
N ARG A 47 25.10 26.50 8.65
CA ARG A 47 26.20 26.01 7.79
C ARG A 47 27.53 25.84 8.53
N SER A 48 27.88 26.78 9.39
CA SER A 48 29.09 26.68 10.20
C SER A 48 29.04 25.51 11.16
N VAL A 49 27.90 25.24 11.81
CA VAL A 49 27.74 24.09 12.71
C VAL A 49 27.90 22.79 11.94
N ARG A 50 27.15 22.62 10.82
CA ARG A 50 27.22 21.42 9.99
C ARG A 50 28.64 21.13 9.54
N ARG A 51 29.33 22.12 8.99
CA ARG A 51 30.67 21.98 8.43
C ARG A 51 31.71 21.62 9.51
N ARG A 52 31.57 22.16 10.73
CA ARG A 52 32.42 21.76 11.87
C ARG A 52 32.24 20.29 12.26
N ILE A 53 31.01 19.76 12.18
CA ILE A 53 30.72 18.35 12.44
C ILE A 53 31.30 17.51 11.28
N HIS A 54 31.04 17.91 10.03
CA HIS A 54 31.46 17.20 8.82
C HIS A 54 33.00 17.04 8.75
N GLU A 55 33.76 18.06 9.13
CA GLU A 55 35.23 18.01 9.15
C GLU A 55 35.82 16.97 10.13
N TYR A 56 35.06 16.60 11.16
CA TYR A 56 35.53 15.72 12.23
C TYR A 56 34.56 14.57 12.46
N PRO A 57 34.32 13.70 11.46
CA PRO A 57 33.38 12.59 11.58
C PRO A 57 33.86 11.56 12.60
N GLU A 58 32.93 11.13 13.46
CA GLU A 58 33.15 10.12 14.49
C GLU A 58 32.18 8.96 14.29
N LEU A 59 32.67 7.73 14.49
CA LEU A 59 31.87 6.53 14.29
C LEU A 59 30.92 6.33 15.49
N ALA A 60 29.98 5.40 15.32
CA ALA A 60 28.99 5.02 16.31
C ALA A 60 29.60 4.82 17.73
N PHE A 61 29.05 5.52 18.69
CA PHE A 61 29.49 5.56 20.09
C PHE A 61 30.91 6.12 20.34
N GLU A 62 31.49 6.82 19.36
CA GLU A 62 32.75 7.55 19.44
C GLU A 62 32.53 9.06 19.26
N GLU A 63 31.27 9.55 19.16
CA GLU A 63 30.88 10.91 18.77
C GLU A 63 31.13 11.95 19.90
N HIS A 64 32.30 11.94 20.49
CA HIS A 64 32.66 12.82 21.63
C HIS A 64 32.78 14.28 21.23
N LYS A 65 33.38 14.59 20.09
CA LYS A 65 33.54 15.95 19.57
C LYS A 65 32.24 16.50 19.03
N THR A 66 31.46 15.66 18.35
CA THR A 66 30.10 15.99 17.90
C THR A 66 29.21 16.34 19.09
N SER A 67 29.23 15.51 20.16
CA SER A 67 28.54 15.83 21.41
C SER A 67 29.02 17.13 22.04
N GLN A 68 30.32 17.42 21.98
CA GLN A 68 30.89 18.67 22.52
C GLN A 68 30.38 19.87 21.74
N ILE A 69 30.30 19.80 20.41
CA ILE A 69 29.73 20.85 19.57
C ILE A 69 28.26 21.07 19.95
N ILE A 70 27.46 20.01 20.00
CA ILE A 70 26.05 20.08 20.37
C ILE A 70 25.86 20.74 21.72
N ARG A 71 26.58 20.31 22.75
CA ARG A 71 26.50 20.92 24.11
C ARG A 71 26.89 22.36 24.10
N SER A 72 27.96 22.74 23.40
CA SER A 72 28.42 24.12 23.31
C SER A 72 27.37 25.03 22.65
N GLU A 73 26.66 24.56 21.62
CA GLU A 73 25.56 25.32 21.00
C GLU A 73 24.35 25.39 21.94
N LEU A 74 24.00 24.33 22.67
CA LEU A 74 22.91 24.33 23.67
C LEU A 74 23.23 25.26 24.83
N ASP A 75 24.47 25.25 25.34
CA ASP A 75 24.95 26.17 26.37
C ASP A 75 24.81 27.65 25.92
N SER A 76 25.16 27.93 24.65
CA SER A 76 25.05 29.28 24.10
C SER A 76 23.60 29.76 23.99
N LEU A 77 22.66 28.84 23.85
CA LEU A 77 21.22 29.07 23.78
C LEU A 77 20.55 29.07 25.17
N GLY A 78 21.28 28.72 26.23
CA GLY A 78 20.73 28.59 27.59
C GLY A 78 19.73 27.42 27.71
N ILE A 79 19.92 26.33 26.98
CA ILE A 79 19.06 25.14 26.97
C ILE A 79 19.65 24.05 27.86
N GLU A 80 18.87 23.54 28.81
CA GLU A 80 19.28 22.48 29.71
C GLU A 80 19.29 21.13 29.00
N TYR A 81 20.29 20.28 29.27
CA TYR A 81 20.44 18.98 28.69
C TYR A 81 21.00 17.92 29.65
N SER A 82 20.77 16.67 29.34
CA SER A 82 21.41 15.50 29.95
C SER A 82 22.50 14.94 29.02
N TRP A 83 23.67 14.66 29.58
CA TRP A 83 24.81 14.06 28.87
C TRP A 83 25.71 13.31 29.88
N PRO A 84 26.28 12.14 29.51
CA PRO A 84 26.05 11.38 28.30
C PRO A 84 24.75 10.57 28.39
N VAL A 85 24.08 10.34 27.26
CA VAL A 85 22.97 9.41 27.08
C VAL A 85 23.36 8.41 26.01
N ALA A 86 23.19 7.11 26.26
CA ALA A 86 23.67 6.05 25.35
C ALA A 86 25.15 6.29 24.94
N LYS A 87 26.04 6.51 25.92
CA LYS A 87 27.48 6.82 25.84
C LYS A 87 27.86 8.23 25.39
N THR A 88 27.40 8.69 24.23
CA THR A 88 27.82 9.96 23.63
C THR A 88 26.66 10.88 23.30
N GLY A 89 25.43 10.40 23.27
CA GLY A 89 24.23 11.18 22.92
C GLY A 89 23.90 12.26 23.94
N VAL A 90 23.08 13.23 23.48
CA VAL A 90 22.61 14.39 24.26
C VAL A 90 21.09 14.47 24.19
N VAL A 91 20.43 14.70 25.31
CA VAL A 91 18.99 14.94 25.36
C VAL A 91 18.71 16.26 26.03
N ALA A 92 18.24 17.24 25.26
CA ALA A 92 17.92 18.58 25.74
C ALA A 92 16.41 18.77 25.94
N SER A 93 16.01 19.81 26.68
CA SER A 93 14.62 20.11 27.02
C SER A 93 14.31 21.59 26.88
N ILE A 94 13.20 21.90 26.17
CA ILE A 94 12.70 23.27 26.00
C ILE A 94 11.22 23.32 26.35
N GLY A 95 10.78 24.36 27.08
CA GLY A 95 9.38 24.60 27.38
C GLY A 95 9.09 24.60 28.87
N SER A 96 7.85 24.22 29.24
CA SER A 96 7.33 24.40 30.62
C SER A 96 7.82 23.37 31.64
N GLY A 97 8.46 22.30 31.22
CA GLY A 97 8.80 21.15 32.05
C GLY A 97 7.59 20.21 32.35
N LYS A 98 6.40 20.52 31.80
CA LYS A 98 5.16 19.76 32.01
C LYS A 98 4.71 19.09 30.72
N GLN A 99 3.73 18.20 30.83
CA GLN A 99 3.05 17.58 29.69
C GLN A 99 2.22 18.62 28.90
N PRO A 100 1.97 18.38 27.59
CA PRO A 100 2.40 17.22 26.79
C PRO A 100 3.91 17.24 26.48
N TRP A 101 4.49 16.04 26.38
CA TRP A 101 5.90 15.87 26.03
C TRP A 101 6.05 15.33 24.63
N PHE A 102 6.76 16.08 23.79
CA PHE A 102 7.01 15.75 22.39
C PHE A 102 8.52 15.63 22.14
N SER A 103 8.94 14.68 21.32
CA SER A 103 10.35 14.47 21.01
C SER A 103 10.68 14.76 19.55
N LEU A 104 11.83 15.33 19.32
CA LEU A 104 12.45 15.54 18.01
C LEU A 104 13.79 14.79 18.00
N ARG A 105 14.09 14.04 16.94
CA ARG A 105 15.29 13.21 16.86
C ARG A 105 16.20 13.60 15.71
N ALA A 106 17.49 13.61 15.97
CA ALA A 106 18.56 13.57 14.98
C ALA A 106 19.60 12.53 15.39
N ASP A 107 20.04 11.71 14.49
CA ASP A 107 21.22 10.85 14.59
C ASP A 107 22.50 11.68 14.42
N MET A 108 23.66 11.14 14.84
CA MET A 108 24.87 11.97 14.91
C MET A 108 26.17 11.25 14.54
N ASP A 109 26.14 9.96 14.24
CA ASP A 109 27.33 9.18 13.91
C ASP A 109 27.71 9.27 12.43
N ALA A 110 28.97 8.97 12.12
CA ALA A 110 29.53 8.92 10.78
C ALA A 110 29.85 7.48 10.36
N LEU A 111 30.16 7.32 9.09
CA LEU A 111 30.47 6.04 8.47
C LEU A 111 31.98 5.83 8.26
N PRO A 112 32.47 4.57 8.30
CA PRO A 112 33.86 4.21 7.97
C PRO A 112 34.08 4.23 6.45
N ILE A 113 33.89 5.39 5.82
CA ILE A 113 34.01 5.62 4.38
C ILE A 113 35.01 6.72 4.12
N GLN A 114 35.96 6.52 3.15
CA GLN A 114 36.86 7.58 2.73
C GLN A 114 36.13 8.59 1.85
N GLU A 115 36.03 9.83 2.26
CA GLU A 115 35.52 10.93 1.43
C GLU A 115 36.40 11.19 0.21
N LEU A 116 35.75 11.16 -0.97
CA LEU A 116 36.42 11.43 -2.26
C LEU A 116 36.02 12.78 -2.87
N VAL A 117 35.13 13.53 -2.22
CA VAL A 117 34.77 14.88 -2.64
C VAL A 117 35.88 15.86 -2.21
N GLU A 118 36.34 16.68 -3.15
CA GLU A 118 37.33 17.74 -2.87
C GLU A 118 36.60 19.08 -2.65
N TRP A 119 36.61 19.56 -1.41
CA TRP A 119 36.02 20.83 -1.02
C TRP A 119 36.66 21.35 0.29
N GLU A 120 36.40 22.59 0.65
CA GLU A 120 37.05 23.27 1.79
C GLU A 120 36.82 22.55 3.13
N HIS A 121 35.64 21.95 3.34
CA HIS A 121 35.26 21.33 4.61
C HIS A 121 35.30 19.79 4.56
N LYS A 122 36.08 19.22 3.65
CA LYS A 122 36.32 17.78 3.57
C LYS A 122 36.71 17.18 4.92
N SER A 123 36.28 15.96 5.19
CA SER A 123 36.70 15.21 6.39
C SER A 123 38.22 15.27 6.61
N LYS A 124 38.62 15.63 7.83
CA LYS A 124 40.02 15.64 8.29
C LYS A 124 40.48 14.28 8.85
N HIS A 125 39.55 13.29 8.89
CA HIS A 125 39.80 11.94 9.36
C HIS A 125 39.79 10.96 8.19
N ASN A 126 40.92 10.40 7.85
CA ASN A 126 41.02 9.37 6.80
C ASN A 126 40.13 8.18 7.13
N GLY A 127 39.39 7.70 6.14
CA GLY A 127 38.52 6.57 6.28
C GLY A 127 37.21 6.82 7.04
N LYS A 128 36.90 8.09 7.37
CA LYS A 128 35.62 8.42 8.01
C LYS A 128 34.96 9.59 7.29
N MET A 129 33.61 9.54 7.14
CA MET A 129 32.81 10.57 6.46
C MET A 129 31.36 10.56 6.94
N HIS A 130 30.72 11.72 7.03
CA HIS A 130 29.28 11.84 7.15
C HIS A 130 28.61 11.59 5.78
N ALA A 131 28.59 10.34 5.33
CA ALA A 131 28.05 9.94 4.04
C ALA A 131 26.54 9.62 4.08
N CYS A 132 25.89 9.76 5.26
CA CYS A 132 24.44 9.62 5.46
C CYS A 132 23.74 10.94 5.81
N GLY A 133 24.51 12.02 6.01
CA GLY A 133 23.95 13.36 6.27
C GLY A 133 23.58 13.63 7.73
N HIS A 134 24.04 12.82 8.69
CA HIS A 134 23.76 13.00 10.11
C HIS A 134 24.29 14.33 10.68
N ASP A 135 25.37 14.88 10.10
CA ASP A 135 25.84 16.23 10.36
C ASP A 135 24.78 17.30 10.06
N ALA A 136 23.97 17.09 9.02
CA ALA A 136 22.85 17.96 8.69
C ALA A 136 21.65 17.72 9.63
N HIS A 137 21.37 16.48 10.01
CA HIS A 137 20.27 16.18 10.94
C HIS A 137 20.52 16.85 12.29
N VAL A 138 21.72 16.73 12.86
CA VAL A 138 22.14 17.45 14.08
C VAL A 138 21.95 18.94 13.91
N THR A 139 22.38 19.48 12.78
CA THR A 139 22.30 20.93 12.51
C THR A 139 20.86 21.42 12.39
N MET A 140 19.98 20.65 11.71
CA MET A 140 18.55 20.96 11.61
C MET A 140 17.89 20.95 12.99
N LEU A 141 18.23 19.98 13.84
CA LEU A 141 17.69 19.89 15.20
C LEU A 141 18.21 21.02 16.11
N LEU A 142 19.48 21.43 15.98
CA LEU A 142 20.01 22.61 16.67
C LEU A 142 19.36 23.91 16.16
N GLY A 143 19.07 23.99 14.85
CA GLY A 143 18.27 25.09 14.28
C GLY A 143 16.88 25.17 14.89
N ALA A 144 16.20 24.04 14.99
CA ALA A 144 14.92 23.96 15.68
C ALA A 144 15.02 24.32 17.17
N ALA A 145 16.09 23.91 17.85
CA ALA A 145 16.36 24.29 19.23
C ALA A 145 16.40 25.81 19.41
N ARG A 146 17.13 26.54 18.55
CA ARG A 146 17.23 28.01 18.56
C ARG A 146 15.89 28.68 18.27
N LEU A 147 15.10 28.15 17.29
CA LEU A 147 13.76 28.65 16.97
C LEU A 147 12.78 28.46 18.16
N LEU A 148 12.78 27.25 18.75
CA LEU A 148 11.91 26.93 19.88
C LEU A 148 12.28 27.66 21.16
N GLN A 149 13.57 27.90 21.41
CA GLN A 149 14.04 28.63 22.58
C GLN A 149 13.57 30.08 22.53
N ASN A 150 13.54 30.71 21.36
CA ASN A 150 13.00 32.07 21.19
C ASN A 150 11.50 32.15 21.50
N LYS A 151 10.79 31.00 21.43
CA LYS A 151 9.36 30.88 21.74
C LYS A 151 9.07 30.05 23.00
N ARG A 152 10.06 29.87 23.87
CA ARG A 152 9.99 28.98 25.04
C ARG A 152 8.74 29.24 25.90
N ASP A 153 8.43 30.51 26.16
CA ASP A 153 7.31 30.89 27.03
C ASP A 153 5.93 30.71 26.38
N GLU A 154 5.88 30.49 25.07
CA GLU A 154 4.66 30.24 24.31
C GLU A 154 4.35 28.74 24.26
N LEU A 155 5.33 27.86 24.54
CA LEU A 155 5.16 26.40 24.49
C LEU A 155 4.24 25.89 25.60
N LYS A 156 3.14 25.26 25.22
CA LYS A 156 2.14 24.70 26.15
C LYS A 156 2.57 23.38 26.79
N GLY A 157 3.76 22.87 26.51
CA GLY A 157 4.32 21.61 26.99
C GLY A 157 5.83 21.64 27.01
N THR A 158 6.44 20.48 26.80
CA THR A 158 7.90 20.32 26.78
C THR A 158 8.33 19.59 25.50
N VAL A 159 9.32 20.15 24.81
CA VAL A 159 9.96 19.53 23.65
C VAL A 159 11.30 18.96 24.09
N LYS A 160 11.52 17.67 23.81
CA LYS A 160 12.82 17.01 23.98
C LYS A 160 13.54 16.92 22.63
N LEU A 161 14.80 17.32 22.65
CA LEU A 161 15.68 17.22 21.50
C LEU A 161 16.62 16.05 21.74
N VAL A 162 16.50 15.01 20.93
CA VAL A 162 17.26 13.75 21.08
C VAL A 162 18.34 13.73 20.02
N PHE A 163 19.59 14.02 20.41
CA PHE A 163 20.76 13.81 19.57
C PHE A 163 21.27 12.42 19.83
N GLN A 164 20.92 11.51 18.94
CA GLN A 164 21.08 10.08 19.12
C GLN A 164 22.40 9.59 18.52
N PRO A 165 23.25 8.87 19.29
CA PRO A 165 24.45 8.26 18.77
C PRO A 165 24.16 6.90 18.12
N GLY A 166 25.07 6.43 17.27
CA GLY A 166 25.16 5.01 16.89
C GLY A 166 23.98 4.47 16.12
N GLU A 167 23.43 5.23 15.15
CA GLU A 167 22.36 4.73 14.27
C GLU A 167 22.89 3.64 13.33
N GLU A 168 24.07 3.85 12.73
CA GLU A 168 24.67 3.03 11.68
C GLU A 168 25.07 1.62 12.20
N GLY A 169 24.07 0.77 12.32
CA GLY A 169 24.21 -0.65 12.67
C GLY A 169 24.47 -0.96 14.14
N HIS A 170 24.31 0.00 15.05
CA HIS A 170 24.61 -0.15 16.49
C HIS A 170 23.40 0.06 17.40
N ALA A 171 22.21 0.33 16.82
CA ALA A 171 20.94 0.46 17.54
C ALA A 171 20.97 1.53 18.66
N GLY A 172 21.49 2.71 18.39
CA GLY A 172 21.59 3.79 19.36
C GLY A 172 20.25 4.18 19.97
N ALA A 173 19.16 4.17 19.18
CA ALA A 173 17.81 4.40 19.65
C ALA A 173 17.38 3.40 20.73
N TYR A 174 17.73 2.11 20.58
CA TYR A 174 17.47 1.10 21.61
C TYR A 174 18.20 1.44 22.92
N HIS A 175 19.46 1.90 22.82
CA HIS A 175 20.23 2.27 24.00
C HIS A 175 19.68 3.53 24.69
N VAL A 176 19.25 4.55 23.94
CA VAL A 176 18.59 5.75 24.46
C VAL A 176 17.32 5.38 25.23
N LEU A 177 16.50 4.48 24.67
CA LEU A 177 15.27 4.00 25.30
C LEU A 177 15.58 3.17 26.55
N LYS A 178 16.58 2.30 26.50
CA LYS A 178 16.99 1.44 27.63
C LYS A 178 17.48 2.23 28.84
N GLU A 179 18.11 3.38 28.65
CA GLU A 179 18.51 4.28 29.70
C GLU A 179 17.34 5.11 30.29
N GLY A 180 16.13 4.98 29.71
CA GLY A 180 14.92 5.61 30.22
C GLY A 180 14.80 7.11 29.92
N ALA A 181 15.62 7.64 29.02
CA ALA A 181 15.64 9.06 28.68
C ALA A 181 14.31 9.57 28.08
N LEU A 182 13.44 8.65 27.60
CA LEU A 182 12.17 8.94 26.94
C LEU A 182 10.97 8.16 27.52
N ASN A 183 11.00 7.77 28.80
CA ASN A 183 9.97 6.89 29.38
C ASN A 183 8.55 7.48 29.42
N ASP A 184 8.41 8.80 29.45
CA ASP A 184 7.12 9.49 29.65
C ASP A 184 6.64 10.25 28.40
N PHE A 185 7.24 9.97 27.22
CA PHE A 185 6.95 10.70 25.98
C PHE A 185 5.72 10.17 25.26
N GLN A 186 4.99 11.12 24.65
CA GLN A 186 3.72 10.87 24.00
C GLN A 186 3.85 10.71 22.50
N ALA A 187 4.89 11.32 21.89
CA ALA A 187 5.15 11.20 20.47
C ALA A 187 6.57 11.62 20.09
N ILE A 188 7.06 11.13 18.94
CA ILE A 188 8.38 11.46 18.41
C ILE A 188 8.34 11.72 16.92
N PHE A 189 9.16 12.67 16.47
CA PHE A 189 9.37 12.98 15.06
C PHE A 189 10.84 12.87 14.69
N GLY A 190 11.13 12.21 13.56
CA GLY A 190 12.45 12.11 12.94
C GLY A 190 12.43 12.65 11.51
N LEU A 191 13.56 13.22 11.10
CA LEU A 191 13.78 13.74 9.76
C LEU A 191 15.11 13.20 9.22
N HIS A 192 15.14 12.72 7.98
CA HIS A 192 16.33 12.22 7.32
C HIS A 192 16.51 12.87 5.94
N VAL A 193 17.72 13.14 5.52
CA VAL A 193 18.01 13.69 4.19
C VAL A 193 17.82 12.64 3.10
N SER A 194 17.40 13.08 1.92
CA SER A 194 17.20 12.23 0.74
C SER A 194 17.80 12.85 -0.51
N PRO A 195 18.89 12.29 -1.05
CA PRO A 195 19.49 12.76 -2.29
C PRO A 195 18.68 12.36 -3.54
N GLY A 196 17.65 11.55 -3.38
CA GLY A 196 16.69 11.21 -4.44
C GLY A 196 15.63 12.28 -4.68
N MET A 197 15.40 13.18 -3.71
CA MET A 197 14.37 14.20 -3.74
C MET A 197 14.96 15.60 -3.93
N PRO A 198 14.31 16.48 -4.74
CA PRO A 198 14.77 17.86 -4.91
C PRO A 198 14.81 18.64 -3.58
N THR A 199 15.79 19.53 -3.41
CA THR A 199 15.81 20.48 -2.31
C THR A 199 14.53 21.32 -2.31
N GLY A 200 13.93 21.55 -1.15
CA GLY A 200 12.64 22.24 -1.03
C GLY A 200 11.44 21.30 -0.97
N THR A 201 11.66 20.00 -1.03
CA THR A 201 10.59 18.98 -0.93
C THR A 201 10.75 18.12 0.32
N VAL A 202 9.66 17.57 0.79
CA VAL A 202 9.64 16.54 1.85
C VAL A 202 8.72 15.41 1.45
N GLY A 203 8.95 14.23 2.03
CA GLY A 203 8.11 13.08 1.71
C GLY A 203 8.10 12.05 2.82
N SER A 204 7.00 11.32 2.90
CA SER A 204 6.81 10.16 3.79
C SER A 204 5.57 9.38 3.36
N LYS A 205 5.12 8.42 4.20
CA LYS A 205 3.85 7.72 4.03
C LYS A 205 3.30 7.26 5.39
N PRO A 206 1.98 7.08 5.55
CA PRO A 206 1.41 6.43 6.73
C PRO A 206 1.75 4.93 6.73
N GLY A 207 1.78 4.33 7.92
CA GLY A 207 2.07 2.92 8.09
C GLY A 207 3.54 2.54 7.80
N PRO A 208 3.82 1.31 7.34
CA PRO A 208 5.19 0.84 7.09
C PRO A 208 5.93 1.70 6.07
N LEU A 209 7.06 2.28 6.48
CA LEU A 209 7.93 3.14 5.66
C LEU A 209 9.27 2.47 5.36
N LEU A 210 9.94 1.92 6.39
CA LEU A 210 11.23 1.27 6.27
C LEU A 210 11.18 -0.14 6.84
N ALA A 211 11.93 -1.07 6.23
CA ALA A 211 11.96 -2.45 6.67
C ALA A 211 12.65 -2.62 8.03
N GLY A 212 12.19 -3.60 8.79
CA GLY A 212 12.98 -4.20 9.83
C GLY A 212 14.12 -5.03 9.25
N ALA A 213 15.24 -5.09 9.95
CA ALA A 213 16.43 -5.82 9.52
C ALA A 213 17.07 -6.62 10.66
N ALA A 214 17.51 -7.82 10.32
CA ALA A 214 18.32 -8.66 11.20
C ALA A 214 19.45 -9.32 10.42
N ARG A 215 20.41 -9.89 11.13
CA ARG A 215 21.54 -10.61 10.56
C ARG A 215 21.54 -12.06 11.03
N PHE A 216 22.17 -12.92 10.27
CA PHE A 216 22.41 -14.30 10.69
C PHE A 216 23.79 -14.77 10.27
N SER A 217 24.36 -15.69 11.04
CA SER A 217 25.55 -16.45 10.72
C SER A 217 25.28 -17.92 11.01
N ALA A 218 25.56 -18.79 10.07
CA ALA A 218 25.37 -20.23 10.18
C ALA A 218 26.70 -20.94 10.01
N VAL A 219 26.91 -21.98 10.81
CA VAL A 219 28.04 -22.89 10.67
C VAL A 219 27.51 -24.30 10.45
N ILE A 220 27.82 -24.90 9.31
CA ILE A 220 27.52 -26.30 9.02
C ILE A 220 28.78 -27.13 9.27
N LYS A 221 28.67 -28.16 10.11
CA LYS A 221 29.73 -29.13 10.41
C LYS A 221 29.44 -30.45 9.71
N GLY A 222 30.41 -30.92 8.96
CA GLY A 222 30.39 -32.20 8.30
C GLY A 222 31.48 -33.11 8.80
N LYS A 223 32.09 -33.86 7.89
CA LYS A 223 33.30 -34.66 8.10
C LYS A 223 34.20 -34.44 6.91
N GLY A 224 35.32 -33.78 7.12
CA GLY A 224 36.32 -33.51 6.08
C GLY A 224 37.00 -34.78 5.57
N GLY A 225 37.76 -34.63 4.48
CA GLY A 225 38.45 -35.75 3.88
C GLY A 225 39.10 -35.42 2.53
N HIS A 226 39.74 -36.39 1.95
CA HIS A 226 40.33 -36.24 0.63
C HIS A 226 39.30 -36.15 -0.47
N ALA A 227 39.38 -35.13 -1.34
CA ALA A 227 38.38 -34.87 -2.38
C ALA A 227 38.19 -36.02 -3.37
N ALA A 228 39.21 -36.91 -3.57
CA ALA A 228 39.05 -38.12 -4.39
C ALA A 228 38.24 -39.24 -3.70
N SER A 229 37.91 -39.09 -2.41
CA SER A 229 37.15 -40.11 -1.64
C SER A 229 35.95 -39.46 -0.93
N PRO A 230 35.04 -38.74 -1.64
CA PRO A 230 33.97 -37.96 -1.04
C PRO A 230 32.97 -38.84 -0.29
N HIS A 231 32.84 -40.10 -0.65
CA HIS A 231 31.88 -41.05 -0.04
C HIS A 231 32.22 -41.41 1.42
N VAL A 232 33.44 -41.20 1.91
CA VAL A 232 33.84 -41.43 3.31
C VAL A 232 33.65 -40.16 4.18
N GLY A 233 33.43 -39.02 3.55
CA GLY A 233 33.19 -37.73 4.20
C GLY A 233 31.71 -37.42 4.37
N ARG A 234 31.43 -36.23 4.87
CA ARG A 234 30.14 -35.57 4.88
C ARG A 234 30.40 -34.13 4.48
N ASP A 235 30.04 -33.78 3.25
CA ASP A 235 30.46 -32.53 2.66
C ASP A 235 29.60 -31.35 3.14
N PRO A 236 30.09 -30.45 3.98
CA PRO A 236 29.34 -29.31 4.45
C PRO A 236 29.23 -28.21 3.38
N VAL A 237 30.07 -28.20 2.33
CA VAL A 237 30.00 -27.23 1.23
C VAL A 237 28.75 -27.51 0.39
N LEU A 238 28.51 -28.80 0.07
CA LEU A 238 27.30 -29.21 -0.64
C LEU A 238 26.04 -28.87 0.19
N ALA A 239 26.08 -29.19 1.49
CA ALA A 239 24.94 -28.84 2.40
C ALA A 239 24.66 -27.35 2.46
N ALA A 240 25.71 -26.52 2.57
CA ALA A 240 25.56 -25.06 2.59
C ALA A 240 25.04 -24.50 1.26
N SER A 241 25.55 -25.00 0.13
CA SER A 241 25.09 -24.55 -1.19
C SER A 241 23.60 -24.81 -1.40
N LEU A 242 23.11 -25.99 -1.02
CA LEU A 242 21.68 -26.31 -1.09
C LEU A 242 20.84 -25.55 -0.06
N ALA A 243 21.39 -25.31 1.14
CA ALA A 243 20.72 -24.44 2.12
C ALA A 243 20.57 -23.00 1.58
N ILE A 244 21.61 -22.44 0.97
CA ILE A 244 21.56 -21.10 0.36
C ILE A 244 20.49 -21.02 -0.73
N LEU A 245 20.38 -22.01 -1.60
CA LEU A 245 19.32 -22.10 -2.61
C LEU A 245 17.93 -22.19 -1.95
N ALA A 246 17.78 -23.05 -0.93
CA ALA A 246 16.51 -23.25 -0.24
C ALA A 246 16.06 -22.00 0.52
N LEU A 247 16.96 -21.19 1.07
CA LEU A 247 16.61 -19.91 1.71
C LEU A 247 15.90 -18.95 0.77
N GLN A 248 16.23 -18.96 -0.54
CA GLN A 248 15.57 -18.10 -1.51
C GLN A 248 14.12 -18.54 -1.79
N GLN A 249 13.81 -19.82 -1.55
CA GLN A 249 12.45 -20.36 -1.70
C GLN A 249 11.48 -19.78 -0.64
N ILE A 250 11.99 -19.39 0.53
CA ILE A 250 11.17 -18.74 1.57
C ILE A 250 10.53 -17.47 0.98
N VAL A 251 11.30 -16.67 0.25
CA VAL A 251 10.80 -15.43 -0.36
C VAL A 251 9.87 -15.73 -1.53
N SER A 252 10.28 -16.62 -2.44
CA SER A 252 9.53 -16.85 -3.68
C SER A 252 8.32 -17.79 -3.55
N ARG A 253 8.28 -18.66 -2.53
CA ARG A 253 7.25 -19.70 -2.40
C ARG A 253 6.48 -19.71 -1.09
N GLU A 254 7.02 -19.12 -0.01
CA GLU A 254 6.39 -19.14 1.31
C GLU A 254 5.90 -17.74 1.74
N THR A 255 6.36 -16.69 1.04
CA THR A 255 5.94 -15.31 1.32
C THR A 255 4.78 -14.92 0.41
N ASP A 256 3.80 -14.20 0.96
CA ASP A 256 2.76 -13.59 0.13
C ASP A 256 3.44 -12.65 -0.89
N PRO A 257 3.14 -12.77 -2.18
CA PRO A 257 3.72 -11.90 -3.20
C PRO A 257 3.53 -10.40 -2.98
N LEU A 258 2.55 -10.03 -2.16
CA LEU A 258 2.26 -8.64 -1.77
C LEU A 258 3.04 -8.18 -0.54
N GLU A 259 3.70 -9.11 0.18
CA GLU A 259 4.59 -8.79 1.28
C GLU A 259 6.05 -8.67 0.82
N ALA A 260 6.66 -7.50 1.08
CA ALA A 260 8.07 -7.30 0.78
C ALA A 260 8.97 -7.96 1.83
N ARG A 261 9.71 -8.97 1.42
CA ARG A 261 10.71 -9.67 2.24
C ARG A 261 11.99 -9.91 1.45
N VAL A 262 13.14 -9.87 2.14
CA VAL A 262 14.46 -10.11 1.52
C VAL A 262 15.29 -11.01 2.43
N ILE A 263 15.93 -12.01 1.83
CA ILE A 263 16.99 -12.79 2.44
C ILE A 263 18.22 -12.69 1.55
N THR A 264 19.32 -12.15 2.09
CA THR A 264 20.59 -12.06 1.36
C THR A 264 21.65 -12.83 2.09
N VAL A 265 22.31 -13.77 1.40
CA VAL A 265 23.56 -14.39 1.88
C VAL A 265 24.70 -13.52 1.36
N GLY A 266 25.41 -12.86 2.26
CA GLY A 266 26.45 -11.89 1.93
C GLY A 266 27.86 -12.46 1.96
N PHE A 267 28.07 -13.62 2.61
CA PHE A 267 29.37 -14.28 2.67
C PHE A 267 29.24 -15.81 2.80
N ILE A 268 30.22 -16.52 2.32
CA ILE A 268 30.46 -17.95 2.54
C ILE A 268 31.97 -18.20 2.65
N GLU A 269 32.36 -18.95 3.66
CA GLU A 269 33.75 -19.26 3.99
C GLU A 269 33.91 -20.77 4.16
N ALA A 270 34.77 -21.43 3.37
CA ALA A 270 34.96 -22.85 3.41
C ALA A 270 36.34 -23.26 2.87
N GLY A 271 37.06 -24.11 3.57
CA GLY A 271 38.28 -24.75 3.10
C GLY A 271 39.40 -23.81 2.72
N GLN A 272 40.60 -24.38 2.55
CA GLN A 272 41.83 -23.66 2.12
C GLN A 272 42.58 -24.36 0.98
N ALA A 273 42.21 -25.62 0.67
CA ALA A 273 42.85 -26.42 -0.35
C ALA A 273 41.83 -27.12 -1.25
N ALA A 274 41.99 -27.03 -2.55
CA ALA A 274 41.06 -27.54 -3.55
C ALA A 274 40.83 -29.08 -3.53
N ASN A 275 41.81 -29.82 -3.02
CA ASN A 275 41.79 -31.29 -2.92
C ASN A 275 41.34 -31.82 -1.55
N VAL A 276 40.78 -30.94 -0.69
CA VAL A 276 40.31 -31.28 0.65
C VAL A 276 38.86 -30.84 0.85
N ILE A 277 37.99 -31.77 1.22
CA ILE A 277 36.66 -31.45 1.73
C ILE A 277 36.84 -30.88 3.13
N PRO A 278 36.38 -29.66 3.42
CA PRO A 278 36.55 -29.06 4.75
C PRO A 278 35.61 -29.72 5.78
N GLU A 279 35.96 -29.57 7.07
CA GLU A 279 35.10 -30.04 8.16
C GLU A 279 33.89 -29.08 8.42
N THR A 280 34.08 -27.81 8.07
CA THR A 280 33.09 -26.78 8.36
C THR A 280 32.92 -25.81 7.20
N VAL A 281 31.71 -25.28 7.07
CA VAL A 281 31.40 -24.12 6.24
C VAL A 281 30.70 -23.09 7.12
N ARG A 282 31.12 -21.83 6.99
CA ARG A 282 30.44 -20.68 7.60
C ARG A 282 29.84 -19.82 6.50
N PHE A 283 28.58 -19.42 6.65
CA PHE A 283 27.94 -18.46 5.76
C PHE A 283 26.95 -17.62 6.55
N GLY A 284 26.55 -16.49 5.99
CA GLY A 284 25.60 -15.63 6.67
C GLY A 284 25.22 -14.40 5.85
N GLY A 285 24.35 -13.61 6.42
CA GLY A 285 23.83 -12.46 5.71
C GLY A 285 22.76 -11.69 6.48
N THR A 286 21.83 -11.10 5.73
CA THR A 286 20.77 -10.25 6.27
C THR A 286 19.39 -10.75 5.87
N LEU A 287 18.40 -10.42 6.70
CA LEU A 287 16.99 -10.63 6.42
C LEU A 287 16.24 -9.32 6.68
N ARG A 288 15.22 -9.05 5.88
CA ARG A 288 14.44 -7.81 5.94
C ARG A 288 12.96 -8.07 5.71
N SER A 289 12.09 -7.32 6.39
CA SER A 289 10.64 -7.35 6.21
C SER A 289 10.04 -6.00 6.57
N LEU A 290 8.96 -5.60 5.89
CA LEU A 290 8.20 -4.39 6.23
C LEU A 290 7.33 -4.55 7.49
N THR A 291 7.29 -5.77 8.08
CA THR A 291 6.59 -6.05 9.33
C THR A 291 7.53 -6.74 10.33
N THR A 292 7.34 -6.47 11.61
CA THR A 292 8.12 -7.09 12.69
C THR A 292 7.81 -8.60 12.77
N GLU A 293 6.55 -8.98 12.57
CA GLU A 293 6.10 -10.38 12.53
C GLU A 293 6.74 -11.13 11.37
N GLY A 294 6.82 -10.51 10.20
CA GLY A 294 7.52 -11.07 9.03
C GLY A 294 9.01 -11.28 9.27
N LEU A 295 9.67 -10.39 10.03
CA LEU A 295 11.06 -10.54 10.41
C LEU A 295 11.27 -11.75 11.34
N LEU A 296 10.41 -11.92 12.35
CA LEU A 296 10.43 -13.07 13.25
C LEU A 296 10.16 -14.38 12.51
N TYR A 297 9.19 -14.38 11.59
CA TYR A 297 8.93 -15.53 10.73
C TYR A 297 10.16 -15.91 9.91
N LEU A 298 10.83 -14.95 9.29
CA LEU A 298 12.06 -15.21 8.52
C LEU A 298 13.16 -15.81 9.39
N GLN A 299 13.38 -15.31 10.60
CA GLN A 299 14.36 -15.90 11.54
C GLN A 299 14.06 -17.37 11.83
N GLN A 300 12.82 -17.68 12.13
CA GLN A 300 12.39 -19.06 12.40
C GLN A 300 12.59 -19.97 11.18
N ARG A 301 12.17 -19.51 9.98
CA ARG A 301 12.27 -20.32 8.74
C ARG A 301 13.70 -20.51 8.30
N ILE A 302 14.55 -19.49 8.38
CA ILE A 302 15.98 -19.58 8.09
C ILE A 302 16.63 -20.66 8.94
N ARG A 303 16.36 -20.68 10.25
CA ARG A 303 16.85 -21.73 11.17
C ARG A 303 16.43 -23.11 10.71
N GLN A 304 15.14 -23.33 10.50
CA GLN A 304 14.59 -24.61 10.09
C GLN A 304 15.18 -25.10 8.77
N VAL A 305 15.24 -24.23 7.77
CA VAL A 305 15.77 -24.59 6.44
C VAL A 305 17.22 -25.00 6.51
N ILE A 306 18.07 -24.25 7.22
CA ILE A 306 19.49 -24.55 7.33
C ILE A 306 19.71 -25.86 8.10
N GLU A 307 19.04 -26.06 9.23
CA GLU A 307 19.13 -27.27 10.05
C GLU A 307 18.69 -28.51 9.24
N MET A 308 17.57 -28.42 8.55
CA MET A 308 17.04 -29.54 7.75
C MET A 308 17.94 -29.87 6.55
N GLN A 309 18.44 -28.88 5.82
CA GLN A 309 19.37 -29.12 4.71
C GLN A 309 20.70 -29.71 5.20
N ALA A 310 21.21 -29.26 6.33
CA ALA A 310 22.39 -29.87 6.93
C ALA A 310 22.11 -31.37 7.28
N ALA A 311 20.94 -31.66 7.86
CA ALA A 311 20.55 -33.03 8.21
C ALA A 311 20.42 -33.95 6.98
N VAL A 312 19.84 -33.47 5.88
CA VAL A 312 19.76 -34.19 4.59
C VAL A 312 21.14 -34.70 4.16
N HIS A 313 22.18 -33.91 4.36
CA HIS A 313 23.56 -34.23 4.01
C HIS A 313 24.36 -34.87 5.16
N ARG A 314 23.67 -35.31 6.21
CA ARG A 314 24.25 -35.92 7.42
C ARG A 314 25.28 -35.00 8.12
N CYS A 315 25.09 -33.70 7.99
CA CYS A 315 25.80 -32.64 8.68
C CYS A 315 24.96 -32.08 9.82
N THR A 316 25.57 -31.25 10.65
CA THR A 316 24.85 -30.48 11.71
C THR A 316 25.05 -29.00 11.46
N ALA A 317 24.06 -28.20 11.85
CA ALA A 317 24.14 -26.75 11.72
C ALA A 317 23.95 -26.05 13.06
N THR A 318 24.57 -24.91 13.21
CA THR A 318 24.31 -23.94 14.29
C THR A 318 24.07 -22.57 13.64
N ILE A 319 23.02 -21.89 14.06
CA ILE A 319 22.62 -20.57 13.52
C ILE A 319 22.59 -19.58 14.68
N ASP A 320 23.31 -18.48 14.51
CA ASP A 320 23.37 -17.34 15.41
C ASP A 320 22.78 -16.11 14.70
N PHE A 321 21.72 -15.51 15.25
CA PHE A 321 21.14 -14.27 14.76
C PHE A 321 21.84 -13.02 15.29
N MET A 322 22.92 -13.20 16.05
CA MET A 322 23.82 -12.14 16.51
C MET A 322 23.12 -11.06 17.37
N GLU A 323 21.97 -11.37 17.95
CA GLU A 323 21.10 -10.42 18.67
C GLU A 323 21.80 -9.75 19.88
N GLU A 324 22.73 -10.46 20.53
CA GLU A 324 23.52 -9.91 21.65
C GLU A 324 24.53 -8.85 21.19
N LYS A 325 24.99 -8.94 19.94
CA LYS A 325 26.01 -8.04 19.38
C LYS A 325 25.45 -6.96 18.49
N LEU A 326 24.35 -7.27 17.80
CA LEU A 326 23.74 -6.42 16.77
C LEU A 326 22.22 -6.55 16.90
N THR A 327 21.62 -5.72 17.74
CA THR A 327 20.17 -5.73 17.99
C THR A 327 19.39 -5.61 16.66
N PRO A 328 18.46 -6.54 16.37
CA PRO A 328 17.63 -6.46 15.17
C PRO A 328 16.77 -5.19 15.17
N TYR A 329 16.72 -4.48 14.04
CA TYR A 329 15.87 -3.31 13.89
C TYR A 329 14.45 -3.75 13.56
N PRO A 330 13.42 -3.32 14.30
CA PRO A 330 12.03 -3.48 13.88
C PRO A 330 11.74 -2.73 12.58
N ALA A 331 10.59 -2.95 11.97
CA ALA A 331 10.11 -2.11 10.88
C ALA A 331 9.78 -0.71 11.39
N THR A 332 10.14 0.33 10.64
CA THR A 332 9.72 1.71 10.92
C THR A 332 8.33 1.91 10.38
N VAL A 333 7.37 2.08 11.29
CA VAL A 333 5.95 2.25 10.99
C VAL A 333 5.50 3.62 11.49
N ASN A 334 5.09 4.48 10.57
CA ASN A 334 4.53 5.77 10.93
C ASN A 334 3.12 5.62 11.50
N ASP A 335 2.88 6.24 12.65
CA ASP A 335 1.53 6.45 13.17
C ASP A 335 0.75 7.36 12.22
N GLU A 336 -0.49 6.99 11.90
CA GLU A 336 -1.28 7.66 10.87
C GLU A 336 -1.62 9.11 11.27
N ALA A 337 -2.03 9.33 12.51
CA ALA A 337 -2.35 10.67 13.00
C ALA A 337 -1.10 11.56 13.09
N MET A 338 0.03 11.00 13.50
CA MET A 338 1.30 11.72 13.50
C MET A 338 1.79 12.04 12.09
N TYR A 339 1.57 11.13 11.13
CA TYR A 339 1.88 11.37 9.72
C TYR A 339 1.04 12.50 9.14
N GLU A 340 -0.30 12.46 9.29
CA GLU A 340 -1.20 13.50 8.76
C GLU A 340 -0.92 14.87 9.40
N HIS A 341 -0.64 14.90 10.71
CA HIS A 341 -0.22 16.11 11.38
C HIS A 341 1.09 16.67 10.82
N ALA A 342 2.09 15.82 10.60
CA ALA A 342 3.37 16.22 10.02
C ALA A 342 3.24 16.72 8.58
N LYS A 343 2.43 16.03 7.79
CA LYS A 343 2.13 16.36 6.41
C LYS A 343 1.44 17.73 6.32
N SER A 344 0.42 18.00 7.13
CA SER A 344 -0.28 19.28 7.10
C SER A 344 0.65 20.46 7.41
N ILE A 345 1.57 20.31 8.38
CA ILE A 345 2.60 21.33 8.68
C ILE A 345 3.55 21.50 7.49
N ALA A 346 3.99 20.40 6.87
CA ALA A 346 4.85 20.47 5.70
C ALA A 346 4.16 21.15 4.51
N GLU A 347 2.87 20.90 4.31
CA GLU A 347 2.05 21.56 3.27
C GLU A 347 1.90 23.06 3.53
N ILE A 348 1.77 23.48 4.79
CA ILE A 348 1.77 24.91 5.17
C ILE A 348 3.15 25.56 4.88
N LEU A 349 4.26 24.87 5.22
CA LEU A 349 5.61 25.38 5.06
C LEU A 349 6.07 25.48 3.61
N LEU A 350 5.76 24.45 2.80
CA LEU A 350 6.36 24.24 1.48
C LEU A 350 5.33 24.33 0.34
N GLY A 351 4.05 24.30 0.64
CA GLY A 351 2.97 24.13 -0.33
C GLY A 351 2.76 22.65 -0.70
N GLN A 352 1.50 22.28 -0.95
CA GLN A 352 1.07 20.90 -1.26
C GLN A 352 1.90 20.22 -2.37
N PRO A 353 2.29 20.88 -3.48
CA PRO A 353 3.07 20.22 -4.54
C PRO A 353 4.48 19.76 -4.11
N ASN A 354 4.98 20.23 -2.97
CA ASN A 354 6.31 19.92 -2.47
C ASN A 354 6.31 18.89 -1.32
N VAL A 355 5.14 18.29 -1.06
CA VAL A 355 4.96 17.24 -0.04
C VAL A 355 4.54 15.95 -0.74
N HIS A 356 5.41 14.95 -0.73
CA HIS A 356 5.27 13.75 -1.55
C HIS A 356 4.88 12.53 -0.71
N LEU A 357 3.99 11.71 -1.26
CA LEU A 357 3.76 10.35 -0.77
C LEU A 357 4.88 9.45 -1.31
N LEU A 358 5.67 8.85 -0.42
CA LEU A 358 6.79 7.99 -0.79
C LEU A 358 6.40 6.50 -0.77
N PRO A 359 6.99 5.66 -1.63
CA PRO A 359 6.90 4.22 -1.45
C PRO A 359 7.64 3.78 -0.18
N ALA A 360 7.25 2.63 0.39
CA ALA A 360 8.07 1.98 1.40
C ALA A 360 9.42 1.56 0.79
N THR A 361 10.44 1.39 1.63
CA THR A 361 11.74 0.90 1.18
C THR A 361 12.25 -0.25 2.04
N MET A 362 13.18 -1.06 1.49
CA MET A 362 13.82 -2.14 2.25
C MET A 362 15.04 -1.63 3.03
N GLY A 363 15.31 -0.32 3.08
CA GLY A 363 16.21 0.30 4.04
C GLY A 363 15.75 0.03 5.47
N ALA A 364 16.66 0.06 6.43
CA ALA A 364 16.35 -0.08 7.84
C ALA A 364 16.91 1.12 8.61
N GLU A 365 16.21 1.54 9.64
CA GLU A 365 16.50 2.72 10.44
C GLU A 365 16.16 2.42 11.90
N ASP A 366 17.04 2.71 12.83
CA ASP A 366 16.84 2.39 14.24
C ASP A 366 15.82 3.30 14.95
N PHE A 367 15.36 4.37 14.29
CA PHE A 367 14.18 5.14 14.69
C PHE A 367 12.96 4.24 14.93
N SER A 368 12.94 3.07 14.29
CA SER A 368 11.95 2.02 14.47
C SER A 368 11.74 1.63 15.94
N PHE A 369 12.77 1.67 16.77
CA PHE A 369 12.62 1.37 18.21
C PHE A 369 11.72 2.39 18.91
N TYR A 370 11.80 3.66 18.53
CA TYR A 370 10.88 4.69 19.05
C TYR A 370 9.45 4.43 18.56
N ALA A 371 9.29 4.11 17.27
CA ALA A 371 7.99 3.83 16.68
C ALA A 371 7.28 2.61 17.29
N GLN A 372 8.03 1.66 17.89
CA GLN A 372 7.48 0.55 18.67
C GLN A 372 6.99 0.97 20.07
N LYS A 373 7.40 2.13 20.57
CA LYS A 373 7.15 2.55 21.95
C LYS A 373 6.12 3.68 22.05
N MET A 374 6.06 4.54 21.06
CA MET A 374 5.19 5.72 21.06
C MET A 374 4.76 6.06 19.62
N PRO A 375 3.64 6.80 19.45
CA PRO A 375 3.28 7.37 18.16
C PRO A 375 4.45 8.13 17.54
N ALA A 376 4.83 7.77 16.32
CA ALA A 376 6.04 8.26 15.66
C ALA A 376 5.77 8.63 14.21
N ALA A 377 6.46 9.64 13.70
CA ALA A 377 6.49 9.94 12.29
C ALA A 377 7.92 10.22 11.81
N PHE A 378 8.32 9.56 10.74
CA PHE A 378 9.60 9.70 10.10
C PHE A 378 9.42 10.24 8.69
N PHE A 379 10.11 11.32 8.36
CA PHE A 379 10.02 11.98 7.06
C PHE A 379 11.38 12.11 6.42
N PHE A 380 11.38 12.19 5.09
CA PHE A 380 12.56 12.51 4.31
C PHE A 380 12.51 13.97 3.84
N ILE A 381 13.66 14.65 3.84
CA ILE A 381 13.84 15.99 3.28
C ILE A 381 14.77 15.91 2.08
N GLY A 382 14.34 16.51 0.95
CA GLY A 382 15.09 16.54 -0.28
C GLY A 382 16.37 17.38 -0.17
N THR A 383 17.46 16.85 -0.71
CA THR A 383 18.78 17.49 -0.78
C THR A 383 19.39 17.46 -2.19
N LYS A 384 18.62 16.99 -3.18
CA LYS A 384 19.06 16.91 -4.57
C LYS A 384 19.10 18.28 -5.22
N ASN A 385 20.27 18.64 -5.76
CA ASN A 385 20.49 19.82 -6.56
C ASN A 385 21.41 19.47 -7.74
N GLU A 386 20.91 19.62 -8.94
CA GLU A 386 21.63 19.23 -10.17
C GLU A 386 22.91 20.06 -10.37
N THR A 387 22.89 21.34 -10.00
CA THR A 387 24.07 22.22 -10.11
C THR A 387 25.17 21.79 -9.17
N LEU A 388 24.85 21.37 -7.95
CA LEU A 388 25.78 20.88 -6.95
C LEU A 388 26.13 19.40 -7.14
N LYS A 389 25.44 18.69 -8.05
CA LYS A 389 25.56 17.24 -8.24
C LYS A 389 25.33 16.45 -6.96
N SER A 390 24.38 16.92 -6.12
CA SER A 390 24.04 16.29 -4.85
C SER A 390 23.02 15.15 -5.01
N ASP A 391 23.13 14.38 -6.08
CA ASP A 391 22.32 13.22 -6.44
C ASP A 391 22.97 11.86 -6.12
N LYS A 392 24.13 11.88 -5.49
CA LYS A 392 24.84 10.66 -5.12
C LYS A 392 24.11 9.97 -3.97
N PRO A 393 23.95 8.63 -4.03
CA PRO A 393 23.24 7.89 -2.98
C PRO A 393 23.92 8.06 -1.61
N LEU A 394 23.13 7.87 -0.56
CA LEU A 394 23.66 7.73 0.79
C LEU A 394 24.70 6.61 0.82
N HIS A 395 25.66 6.69 1.75
CA HIS A 395 26.82 5.78 1.89
C HIS A 395 27.79 5.82 0.70
N SER A 396 27.66 6.79 -0.20
CA SER A 396 28.64 6.98 -1.27
C SER A 396 29.83 7.82 -0.78
N PRO A 397 31.06 7.48 -1.17
CA PRO A 397 32.23 8.33 -0.90
C PRO A 397 32.18 9.67 -1.65
N LEU A 398 31.24 9.82 -2.58
CA LEU A 398 30.97 11.05 -3.34
C LEU A 398 29.70 11.76 -2.88
N PHE A 399 29.15 11.41 -1.71
CA PHE A 399 27.95 12.02 -1.17
C PHE A 399 28.18 13.52 -0.93
N VAL A 400 27.27 14.34 -1.43
CA VAL A 400 27.17 15.79 -1.22
C VAL A 400 25.71 16.12 -1.02
N MET A 401 25.40 17.11 -0.20
CA MET A 401 24.04 17.59 -0.03
C MET A 401 23.94 19.09 -0.31
N ASP A 402 22.77 19.54 -0.70
CA ASP A 402 22.44 20.94 -0.78
C ASP A 402 22.09 21.50 0.62
N GLU A 403 22.92 22.42 1.12
CA GLU A 403 22.73 23.03 2.46
C GLU A 403 21.48 23.91 2.56
N GLU A 404 20.86 24.30 1.46
CA GLU A 404 19.56 25.02 1.46
C GLU A 404 18.43 24.18 2.09
N ALA A 405 18.61 22.89 2.29
CA ALA A 405 17.68 22.03 3.05
C ALA A 405 17.72 22.31 4.57
N LEU A 406 18.80 22.87 5.11
CA LEU A 406 18.98 23.06 6.56
C LEU A 406 17.91 23.97 7.20
N PRO A 407 17.59 25.16 6.66
CA PRO A 407 16.53 26.02 7.20
C PRO A 407 15.16 25.35 7.17
N ILE A 408 14.89 24.57 6.12
CA ILE A 408 13.62 23.85 5.94
C ILE A 408 13.47 22.80 7.05
N GLY A 409 14.49 21.98 7.27
CA GLY A 409 14.48 20.96 8.31
C GLY A 409 14.36 21.57 9.72
N ALA A 410 15.04 22.68 9.99
CA ALA A 410 14.93 23.39 11.26
C ALA A 410 13.51 23.93 11.49
N ALA A 411 12.91 24.58 10.50
CA ALA A 411 11.55 25.10 10.59
C ALA A 411 10.52 23.96 10.73
N LEU A 412 10.69 22.86 10.00
CA LEU A 412 9.79 21.70 10.07
C LEU A 412 9.83 21.04 11.46
N HIS A 413 11.00 20.87 12.05
CA HIS A 413 11.15 20.38 13.43
C HIS A 413 10.51 21.36 14.45
N ALA A 414 10.72 22.67 14.29
CA ALA A 414 10.22 23.67 15.24
C ALA A 414 8.70 23.88 15.15
N ALA A 415 8.10 23.73 13.98
CA ALA A 415 6.67 23.97 13.77
C ALA A 415 5.77 22.91 14.44
N LYS A 416 6.27 21.69 14.62
CA LYS A 416 5.50 20.55 15.13
C LYS A 416 5.03 20.67 16.59
N PRO A 417 5.85 21.12 17.55
CA PRO A 417 5.45 21.19 18.94
C PRO A 417 4.41 22.27 19.27
N GLY A 418 4.27 23.29 18.41
CA GLY A 418 3.39 24.45 18.66
C GLY A 418 1.93 24.28 18.27
N SER A 419 1.61 23.38 17.35
CA SER A 419 0.24 23.11 16.92
C SER A 419 -0.42 22.09 17.84
N HIS A 420 -1.63 22.36 18.31
CA HIS A 420 -2.40 21.51 19.23
C HIS A 420 -2.31 20.03 18.84
N ILE A 421 -1.66 19.21 19.67
CA ILE A 421 -1.73 17.75 19.54
C ILE A 421 -3.14 17.33 19.95
N PRO A 422 -4.00 16.80 19.06
CA PRO A 422 -5.30 16.29 19.44
C PRO A 422 -5.15 14.87 20.04
N TYR A 423 -4.51 14.77 21.19
CA TYR A 423 -4.42 13.53 21.95
C TYR A 423 -4.90 13.74 23.39
N ALA A 424 -6.21 13.80 23.56
CA ALA A 424 -6.88 13.46 24.81
C ALA A 424 -8.25 12.92 24.43
N GLU A 425 -8.39 11.59 24.57
CA GLU A 425 -9.61 10.85 24.88
C GLU A 425 -10.30 9.85 23.94
N PRO A 426 -10.00 9.42 22.73
CA PRO A 426 -10.72 8.22 22.26
C PRO A 426 -9.94 6.89 22.35
N LEU A 427 -8.61 6.90 22.39
CA LEU A 427 -7.83 5.65 22.28
C LEU A 427 -7.65 4.85 23.60
N ALA A 428 -7.83 5.47 24.75
CA ALA A 428 -7.83 4.75 26.03
C ALA A 428 -9.06 3.86 26.20
N MET A 429 -10.18 4.20 25.55
CA MET A 429 -11.42 3.41 25.64
C MET A 429 -11.46 2.22 24.67
N LEU A 430 -10.82 2.32 23.51
CA LEU A 430 -10.73 1.21 22.54
C LEU A 430 -9.72 0.13 22.97
N ARG A 431 -8.59 0.49 23.56
CA ARG A 431 -7.64 -0.49 24.09
C ARG A 431 -8.15 -1.27 25.30
N CYS A 432 -9.11 -0.72 26.04
CA CYS A 432 -9.78 -1.49 27.11
C CYS A 432 -10.84 -2.47 26.59
N LEU A 433 -11.34 -2.28 25.38
CA LEU A 433 -12.30 -3.21 24.76
C LEU A 433 -11.59 -4.37 24.03
N GLU A 434 -10.43 -4.13 23.43
CA GLU A 434 -9.64 -5.18 22.77
C GLU A 434 -8.88 -6.11 23.74
N MET A 435 -8.58 -5.67 24.98
CA MET A 435 -7.98 -6.53 26.01
C MET A 435 -9.02 -7.32 26.83
N GLY A 436 -10.31 -7.17 26.57
CA GLY A 436 -11.40 -7.89 27.26
C GLY A 436 -11.76 -9.27 26.70
N GLU A 437 -11.31 -9.61 25.50
CA GLU A 437 -11.76 -10.86 24.84
C GLU A 437 -10.75 -12.02 24.84
N THR A 438 -9.56 -11.89 25.42
CA THR A 438 -8.55 -12.95 25.39
C THR A 438 -8.26 -13.65 26.73
N ILE A 439 -9.09 -13.47 27.73
CA ILE A 439 -8.96 -14.24 28.96
C ILE A 439 -10.30 -14.87 29.34
N ASN A 440 -10.63 -15.99 28.74
CA ASN A 440 -11.54 -16.97 29.27
C ASN A 440 -11.28 -18.34 28.65
N ARG A 441 -10.37 -19.09 29.29
CA ARG A 441 -10.42 -20.55 29.48
C ARG A 441 -9.16 -21.04 30.19
N SER A 442 -9.21 -21.06 31.53
CA SER A 442 -8.69 -22.14 32.32
C SER A 442 -9.23 -22.01 33.74
N ASP A 443 -9.83 -23.08 34.22
CA ASP A 443 -10.37 -23.29 35.55
C ASP A 443 -9.40 -22.91 36.64
N ASP A 444 -9.84 -22.15 37.66
CA ASP A 444 -9.73 -22.60 39.01
C ASP A 444 -10.68 -21.85 39.98
N LYS A 445 -11.33 -22.60 40.85
CA LYS A 445 -12.22 -22.13 41.88
C LYS A 445 -11.38 -21.62 43.06
N ASP A 446 -11.67 -20.49 43.59
CA ASP A 446 -12.01 -20.19 45.00
C ASP A 446 -11.71 -18.75 45.40
N LYS A 447 -12.61 -18.28 46.26
CA LYS A 447 -12.56 -17.13 47.19
C LYS A 447 -13.04 -15.77 46.69
N GLY A 448 -14.31 -15.59 47.01
CA GLY A 448 -14.93 -14.29 47.09
C GLY A 448 -14.35 -13.38 48.17
N ARG A 449 -14.38 -12.09 47.87
CA ARG A 449 -14.70 -11.00 48.83
C ARG A 449 -14.98 -9.73 48.08
N GLY A 450 -16.06 -9.09 48.45
CA GLY A 450 -16.72 -7.96 47.87
C GLY A 450 -15.90 -6.70 47.75
N CYS A 451 -16.36 -5.89 46.84
CA CYS A 451 -16.17 -4.43 46.84
C CYS A 451 -17.48 -3.75 46.44
N SER A 452 -17.95 -2.97 47.36
CA SER A 452 -19.22 -2.26 47.38
C SER A 452 -19.24 -1.04 46.43
N SER A 453 -20.38 -0.90 45.79
CA SER A 453 -21.09 0.33 45.44
C SER A 453 -20.46 1.67 45.81
N GLN A 454 -20.08 2.43 44.82
CA GLN A 454 -20.19 3.90 44.80
C GLN A 454 -20.20 4.42 43.36
N SER A 455 -21.39 4.50 42.78
CA SER A 455 -21.64 5.32 41.63
C SER A 455 -23.14 5.73 41.59
N ARG A 456 -23.46 6.71 42.39
CA ARG A 456 -24.65 7.56 42.28
C ARG A 456 -24.31 8.91 42.86
N ASN A 457 -24.30 9.91 42.03
CA ASN A 457 -24.51 11.33 42.25
C ASN A 457 -23.47 12.20 41.54
N VAL A 458 -23.78 12.58 40.33
CA VAL A 458 -23.54 13.91 39.78
C VAL A 458 -24.56 14.13 38.62
N MET A 459 -25.78 14.47 39.01
CA MET A 459 -26.73 15.19 38.18
C MET A 459 -27.39 16.22 39.09
N GLY A 460 -27.02 17.47 38.90
CA GLY A 460 -27.64 18.56 39.59
C GLY A 460 -26.67 19.69 39.90
N MET A 461 -26.49 20.62 38.97
CA MET A 461 -26.26 22.04 39.17
C MET A 461 -25.78 22.70 37.87
N ALA A 462 -26.73 23.10 37.06
CA ALA A 462 -26.52 24.09 36.03
C ALA A 462 -27.69 25.07 36.11
N ASN A 463 -27.53 26.15 36.84
CA ASN A 463 -28.27 27.37 36.57
C ASN A 463 -27.57 28.56 37.24
N ASN A 464 -27.51 29.64 36.47
CA ASN A 464 -27.20 31.03 36.84
C ASN A 464 -25.72 31.45 36.96
N SER A 465 -25.19 32.05 35.86
CA SER A 465 -24.69 33.45 35.91
C SER A 465 -23.75 33.76 34.72
N ILE A 466 -24.32 34.29 33.66
CA ILE A 466 -23.61 35.17 32.72
C ILE A 466 -24.63 36.25 32.35
N PRO A 467 -24.50 37.49 32.84
CA PRO A 467 -23.98 38.53 32.00
C PRO A 467 -23.27 39.63 32.82
N HIS A 468 -21.97 39.81 32.70
CA HIS A 468 -21.30 41.06 33.10
C HIS A 468 -19.82 41.13 32.65
N LYS A 469 -19.48 40.78 31.44
CA LYS A 469 -18.09 41.02 30.94
C LYS A 469 -17.99 41.52 29.49
N PHE A 470 -19.09 41.96 28.87
CA PHE A 470 -19.05 42.47 27.49
C PHE A 470 -18.98 44.01 27.37
N SER A 471 -18.96 44.76 28.47
CA SER A 471 -18.97 46.23 28.39
C SER A 471 -17.59 46.91 28.61
N GLN A 472 -16.51 46.17 28.80
CA GLN A 472 -15.19 46.76 29.06
C GLN A 472 -14.13 46.57 27.95
N MET A 473 -14.48 46.04 26.80
CA MET A 473 -13.54 45.84 25.70
C MET A 473 -13.71 46.80 24.50
N ALA A 474 -14.67 47.72 24.57
CA ALA A 474 -14.92 48.71 23.50
C ALA A 474 -14.25 50.06 23.68
N ALA A 475 -13.34 50.20 24.65
CA ALA A 475 -12.78 51.55 25.02
C ALA A 475 -11.24 51.63 24.94
N LYS A 476 -10.59 50.81 24.12
CA LYS A 476 -9.11 50.94 23.90
C LYS A 476 -8.71 50.68 22.46
N VAL A 477 -9.14 51.49 21.50
CA VAL A 477 -8.35 51.75 20.27
C VAL A 477 -8.62 53.19 19.88
N GLY A 478 -7.79 54.09 20.35
CA GLY A 478 -7.75 55.48 19.93
C GLY A 478 -7.02 55.60 18.59
N LEU A 479 -7.71 56.03 17.57
CA LEU A 479 -7.14 56.52 16.33
C LEU A 479 -7.42 58.00 16.19
N THR A 480 -6.36 58.80 16.25
CA THR A 480 -6.37 60.23 15.98
C THR A 480 -6.31 60.51 14.47
N SER A 481 -7.14 61.45 14.08
CA SER A 481 -7.23 62.05 12.76
C SER A 481 -5.94 62.73 12.31
N ARG A 482 -5.46 62.41 11.12
CA ARG A 482 -4.86 63.28 10.10
C ARG A 482 -4.13 62.43 9.06
N GLU A 483 -4.81 62.23 7.94
CA GLU A 483 -4.20 62.11 6.60
C GLU A 483 -5.33 61.81 5.60
N SER A 484 -6.08 62.84 5.30
CA SER A 484 -7.03 62.79 4.20
C SER A 484 -6.64 63.90 3.22
N THR A 485 -6.07 63.59 2.10
CA THR A 485 -6.19 64.39 0.85
C THR A 485 -5.28 63.87 -0.26
N CYS A 486 -5.40 62.58 -0.64
CA CYS A 486 -4.82 62.11 -1.94
C CYS A 486 -5.44 60.85 -2.56
N LEU A 487 -6.58 60.40 -2.08
CA LEU A 487 -7.20 59.14 -2.59
C LEU A 487 -8.69 59.30 -2.96
N LYS A 488 -9.10 60.43 -3.47
CA LYS A 488 -10.51 60.68 -3.82
C LYS A 488 -10.85 60.64 -5.31
N ILE A 489 -9.98 60.22 -6.19
CA ILE A 489 -10.31 60.16 -7.67
C ILE A 489 -10.27 58.72 -8.22
N PHE A 490 -9.69 57.73 -7.53
CA PHE A 490 -9.69 56.31 -7.99
C PHE A 490 -10.66 55.40 -7.21
N GLY A 491 -11.40 55.92 -6.23
CA GLY A 491 -12.26 55.10 -5.35
C GLY A 491 -13.67 54.79 -5.88
N TYR A 492 -14.22 55.58 -6.81
CA TYR A 492 -15.64 55.47 -7.18
C TYR A 492 -15.94 54.38 -8.24
N GLU A 493 -15.02 54.05 -9.12
CA GLU A 493 -15.25 52.98 -10.10
C GLU A 493 -14.94 51.57 -9.54
N MET A 494 -14.01 51.43 -8.60
CA MET A 494 -13.73 50.16 -7.93
C MET A 494 -14.78 49.77 -6.89
N GLU A 495 -15.37 50.73 -6.17
CA GLU A 495 -16.45 50.44 -5.23
C GLU A 495 -17.73 49.94 -5.93
N LEU A 496 -18.09 50.49 -7.10
CA LEU A 496 -19.22 50.02 -7.89
C LEU A 496 -18.99 48.64 -8.45
N MET A 497 -17.76 48.28 -8.87
CA MET A 497 -17.39 46.93 -9.33
C MET A 497 -17.40 45.93 -8.18
N TRP A 498 -16.96 46.32 -6.96
CA TRP A 498 -17.04 45.49 -5.77
C TRP A 498 -18.48 45.27 -5.28
N TRP A 499 -19.34 46.28 -5.39
CA TRP A 499 -20.78 46.13 -5.09
C TRP A 499 -21.50 45.24 -6.09
N TRP A 500 -21.15 45.29 -7.39
CA TRP A 500 -21.68 44.39 -8.40
C TRP A 500 -21.14 42.95 -8.23
N LEU A 501 -19.90 42.74 -7.87
CA LEU A 501 -19.32 41.44 -7.54
C LEU A 501 -19.92 40.88 -6.26
N MET A 502 -20.13 41.69 -5.21
CA MET A 502 -20.80 41.24 -3.99
C MET A 502 -22.29 40.94 -4.18
N LEU A 503 -22.97 41.58 -5.12
CA LEU A 503 -24.37 41.26 -5.46
C LEU A 503 -24.51 40.06 -6.39
N LEU A 504 -23.56 39.84 -7.28
CA LEU A 504 -23.57 38.72 -8.24
C LEU A 504 -22.95 37.43 -7.65
N TRP A 505 -22.01 37.56 -6.70
CA TRP A 505 -21.36 36.40 -6.07
C TRP A 505 -22.32 35.49 -5.32
N PRO A 506 -23.26 35.99 -4.49
CA PRO A 506 -24.27 35.14 -3.87
C PRO A 506 -25.22 34.49 -4.87
N LEU A 507 -25.53 35.18 -6.00
CA LEU A 507 -26.38 34.64 -7.07
C LEU A 507 -25.66 33.58 -7.89
N LEU A 508 -24.39 33.75 -8.17
CA LEU A 508 -23.53 32.77 -8.82
C LEU A 508 -23.24 31.57 -7.89
N CYS A 509 -22.94 31.79 -6.61
CA CYS A 509 -22.78 30.72 -5.63
C CYS A 509 -24.10 29.99 -5.32
N ARG A 510 -25.22 30.68 -5.35
CA ARG A 510 -26.56 30.09 -5.17
C ARG A 510 -26.96 29.24 -6.35
N ASN A 511 -26.63 29.64 -7.58
CA ASN A 511 -26.88 28.85 -8.79
C ASN A 511 -25.91 27.66 -8.90
N ALA A 512 -24.62 27.83 -8.53
CA ALA A 512 -23.67 26.73 -8.49
C ALA A 512 -23.99 25.71 -7.36
N ARG A 513 -24.43 26.19 -6.18
CA ARG A 513 -24.89 25.30 -5.11
C ARG A 513 -26.24 24.66 -5.42
N ALA A 514 -27.18 25.34 -6.07
CA ALA A 514 -28.46 24.77 -6.47
C ALA A 514 -28.30 23.70 -7.55
N LEU A 515 -27.34 23.85 -8.47
CA LEU A 515 -26.99 22.83 -9.46
C LEU A 515 -26.27 21.62 -8.81
N ALA A 516 -25.36 21.85 -7.88
CA ALA A 516 -24.64 20.76 -7.17
C ALA A 516 -25.51 20.02 -6.16
N THR A 517 -26.45 20.68 -5.48
CA THR A 517 -27.38 20.04 -4.53
C THR A 517 -28.58 19.41 -5.24
N GLY A 518 -28.99 19.93 -6.40
CA GLY A 518 -30.09 19.36 -7.21
C GLY A 518 -29.71 18.00 -7.79
N SER A 519 -28.53 17.87 -8.39
CA SER A 519 -28.07 16.62 -9.01
C SER A 519 -27.81 15.50 -7.98
N GLY A 520 -27.31 15.85 -6.78
CA GLY A 520 -27.09 14.87 -5.70
C GLY A 520 -28.39 14.29 -5.12
N LEU A 521 -29.40 15.12 -4.92
CA LEU A 521 -30.71 14.69 -4.42
C LEU A 521 -31.50 13.88 -5.45
N GLU A 522 -31.38 14.20 -6.74
CA GLU A 522 -31.99 13.42 -7.82
C GLU A 522 -31.35 12.04 -7.96
N MET A 523 -30.04 11.93 -7.84
CA MET A 523 -29.32 10.65 -7.88
C MET A 523 -29.65 9.77 -6.66
N GLU A 524 -29.74 10.35 -5.47
CA GLU A 524 -30.14 9.63 -4.27
C GLU A 524 -31.54 9.07 -4.39
N GLY A 525 -32.51 9.88 -4.89
CA GLY A 525 -33.86 9.44 -5.15
C GLY A 525 -33.95 8.31 -6.16
N LEU A 526 -33.24 8.44 -7.27
CA LEU A 526 -33.16 7.43 -8.34
C LEU A 526 -32.55 6.12 -7.85
N SER A 527 -31.40 6.18 -7.16
CA SER A 527 -30.72 4.99 -6.66
C SER A 527 -31.58 4.21 -5.68
N ARG A 528 -32.29 4.92 -4.81
CA ARG A 528 -33.22 4.30 -3.86
C ARG A 528 -34.40 3.65 -4.59
N GLU A 529 -35.01 4.32 -5.55
CA GLU A 529 -36.10 3.78 -6.37
C GLU A 529 -35.66 2.50 -7.10
N LEU A 530 -34.47 2.50 -7.71
CA LEU A 530 -33.94 1.33 -8.41
C LEU A 530 -33.75 0.14 -7.45
N LEU A 531 -33.21 0.39 -6.26
CA LEU A 531 -32.98 -0.65 -5.26
C LEU A 531 -34.31 -1.19 -4.70
N GLU A 532 -35.28 -0.32 -4.41
CA GLU A 532 -36.60 -0.72 -3.96
C GLU A 532 -37.29 -1.57 -5.03
N SER A 533 -37.27 -1.15 -6.29
CA SER A 533 -37.81 -1.92 -7.42
C SER A 533 -37.15 -3.29 -7.57
N ALA A 534 -35.82 -3.37 -7.41
CA ALA A 534 -35.10 -4.65 -7.47
C ALA A 534 -35.45 -5.58 -6.28
N ARG A 535 -35.82 -5.01 -5.13
CA ARG A 535 -36.27 -5.72 -3.91
C ARG A 535 -37.73 -6.15 -3.94
N GLU A 536 -38.54 -5.62 -4.87
CA GLU A 536 -39.91 -6.10 -5.02
C GLU A 536 -39.96 -7.61 -5.14
N ARG A 537 -40.88 -8.24 -4.42
CA ARG A 537 -40.92 -9.70 -4.28
C ARG A 537 -40.93 -10.44 -5.61
N GLU A 538 -41.70 -10.00 -6.58
CA GLU A 538 -41.81 -10.66 -7.90
C GLU A 538 -40.52 -10.46 -8.70
N PHE A 539 -39.93 -9.28 -8.65
CA PHE A 539 -38.68 -8.96 -9.33
C PHE A 539 -37.54 -9.81 -8.77
N PHE A 540 -37.40 -9.83 -7.46
CA PHE A 540 -36.34 -10.58 -6.79
C PHE A 540 -36.46 -12.09 -6.99
N GLN A 541 -37.69 -12.64 -6.91
CA GLN A 541 -37.92 -14.05 -7.20
C GLN A 541 -37.60 -14.42 -8.65
N TRP A 542 -37.84 -13.52 -9.59
CA TRP A 542 -37.48 -13.73 -10.97
C TRP A 542 -35.95 -13.78 -11.14
N MET A 543 -35.16 -12.88 -10.55
CA MET A 543 -33.69 -12.92 -10.59
C MET A 543 -33.17 -14.24 -10.00
N LYS A 544 -33.70 -14.67 -8.85
CA LYS A 544 -33.35 -15.97 -8.26
C LYS A 544 -33.68 -17.12 -9.21
N GLY A 545 -34.83 -17.05 -9.86
CA GLY A 545 -35.25 -18.07 -10.85
C GLY A 545 -34.31 -18.15 -12.05
N VAL A 546 -33.84 -17.00 -12.56
CA VAL A 546 -32.85 -16.93 -13.65
C VAL A 546 -31.55 -17.59 -13.21
N ARG A 547 -30.96 -17.13 -12.09
CA ARG A 547 -29.71 -17.65 -11.54
C ARG A 547 -29.79 -19.19 -11.35
N ARG A 548 -30.82 -19.69 -10.69
CA ARG A 548 -30.99 -21.10 -10.35
C ARG A 548 -31.13 -21.98 -11.58
N LYS A 549 -31.75 -21.51 -12.66
CA LYS A 549 -31.82 -22.23 -13.95
C LYS A 549 -30.45 -22.39 -14.59
N ILE A 550 -29.61 -21.32 -14.56
CA ILE A 550 -28.24 -21.34 -15.07
C ILE A 550 -27.40 -22.29 -14.21
N HIS A 551 -27.50 -22.17 -12.89
CA HIS A 551 -26.75 -22.98 -11.93
C HIS A 551 -26.97 -24.49 -12.09
N GLN A 552 -28.20 -24.89 -12.36
CA GLN A 552 -28.52 -26.31 -12.55
C GLN A 552 -27.96 -26.91 -13.83
N TYR A 553 -27.61 -26.10 -14.83
CA TYR A 553 -27.10 -26.55 -16.12
C TYR A 553 -25.83 -25.80 -16.52
N PRO A 554 -24.76 -25.93 -15.73
CA PRO A 554 -23.50 -25.19 -15.97
C PRO A 554 -22.83 -25.64 -17.27
N GLU A 555 -22.35 -24.69 -18.05
CA GLU A 555 -21.66 -24.86 -19.30
C GLU A 555 -20.27 -24.22 -19.23
N LEU A 556 -19.26 -24.89 -19.78
CA LEU A 556 -17.89 -24.38 -19.78
C LEU A 556 -17.69 -23.30 -20.84
N GLY A 557 -16.57 -22.60 -20.75
CA GLY A 557 -16.23 -21.48 -21.65
C GLY A 557 -16.35 -21.87 -23.13
N PHE A 558 -17.09 -21.05 -23.86
CA PHE A 558 -17.47 -21.22 -25.25
C PHE A 558 -18.42 -22.41 -25.54
N GLU A 559 -19.02 -23.01 -24.51
CA GLU A 559 -20.07 -24.03 -24.61
C GLU A 559 -21.42 -23.54 -24.05
N GLU A 560 -21.56 -22.27 -23.66
CA GLU A 560 -22.67 -21.66 -22.91
C GLU A 560 -23.94 -21.46 -23.81
N HIS A 561 -24.36 -22.47 -24.51
CA HIS A 561 -25.47 -22.39 -25.46
C HIS A 561 -26.83 -22.22 -24.78
N LYS A 562 -27.09 -22.99 -23.70
CA LYS A 562 -28.35 -22.92 -22.94
C LYS A 562 -28.42 -21.61 -22.12
N THR A 563 -27.28 -21.19 -21.56
CA THR A 563 -27.13 -19.91 -20.85
C THR A 563 -27.44 -18.76 -21.80
N SER A 564 -26.87 -18.76 -23.01
CA SER A 564 -27.18 -17.79 -24.05
C SER A 564 -28.67 -17.82 -24.47
N GLU A 565 -29.25 -19.03 -24.61
CA GLU A 565 -30.65 -19.18 -24.97
C GLU A 565 -31.56 -18.56 -23.90
N LEU A 566 -31.27 -18.80 -22.61
CA LEU A 566 -31.99 -18.21 -21.49
C LEU A 566 -31.87 -16.67 -21.50
N ILE A 567 -30.67 -16.15 -21.65
CA ILE A 567 -30.42 -14.69 -21.72
C ILE A 567 -31.25 -14.06 -22.85
N ARG A 568 -31.21 -14.65 -24.05
CA ARG A 568 -31.98 -14.15 -25.19
C ARG A 568 -33.50 -14.23 -24.98
N ALA A 569 -33.98 -15.28 -24.32
CA ALA A 569 -35.37 -15.42 -23.96
C ALA A 569 -35.84 -14.32 -22.99
N GLU A 570 -35.05 -14.04 -21.94
CA GLU A 570 -35.31 -12.97 -20.99
C GLU A 570 -35.25 -11.57 -21.65
N LEU A 571 -34.25 -11.31 -22.49
CA LEU A 571 -34.14 -10.04 -23.26
C LEU A 571 -35.33 -9.85 -24.20
N ASN A 572 -35.78 -10.91 -24.90
CA ASN A 572 -36.98 -10.88 -25.74
C ASN A 572 -38.25 -10.56 -24.91
N SER A 573 -38.37 -11.14 -23.72
CA SER A 573 -39.51 -10.86 -22.82
C SER A 573 -39.58 -9.42 -22.35
N LEU A 574 -38.39 -8.78 -22.23
CA LEU A 574 -38.21 -7.36 -21.88
C LEU A 574 -38.30 -6.42 -23.09
N GLY A 575 -38.41 -6.95 -24.30
CA GLY A 575 -38.45 -6.14 -25.55
C GLY A 575 -37.13 -5.43 -25.84
N ILE A 576 -35.99 -6.05 -25.45
CA ILE A 576 -34.65 -5.50 -25.63
C ILE A 576 -33.96 -6.16 -26.84
N GLY A 577 -33.50 -5.37 -27.80
CA GLY A 577 -32.75 -5.84 -28.95
C GLY A 577 -31.32 -6.27 -28.61
N TYR A 578 -30.85 -7.32 -29.26
CA TYR A 578 -29.49 -7.86 -29.02
C TYR A 578 -28.83 -8.38 -30.30
N LYS A 579 -27.49 -8.47 -30.26
CA LYS A 579 -26.65 -9.19 -31.23
C LYS A 579 -26.22 -10.52 -30.62
N TRP A 580 -26.34 -11.60 -31.40
CA TRP A 580 -25.93 -12.96 -31.04
C TRP A 580 -25.67 -13.79 -32.33
N PRO A 581 -24.67 -14.68 -32.36
CA PRO A 581 -23.64 -14.87 -31.36
C PRO A 581 -22.55 -13.78 -31.46
N VAL A 582 -21.88 -13.49 -30.32
CA VAL A 582 -20.66 -12.70 -30.25
C VAL A 582 -19.63 -13.51 -29.48
N ALA A 583 -18.42 -13.68 -29.98
CA ALA A 583 -17.42 -14.56 -29.39
C ALA A 583 -18.01 -15.97 -29.12
N LYS A 584 -18.59 -16.60 -30.15
CA LYS A 584 -19.26 -17.91 -30.21
C LYS A 584 -20.61 -18.00 -29.48
N THR A 585 -20.70 -17.71 -28.20
CA THR A 585 -21.89 -17.91 -27.38
C THR A 585 -22.39 -16.64 -26.71
N GLY A 586 -21.59 -15.59 -26.62
CA GLY A 586 -21.90 -14.35 -25.94
C GLY A 586 -23.02 -13.53 -26.60
N VAL A 587 -23.63 -12.65 -25.82
CA VAL A 587 -24.78 -11.81 -26.21
C VAL A 587 -24.48 -10.36 -25.88
N VAL A 588 -24.73 -9.44 -26.81
CA VAL A 588 -24.63 -8.00 -26.57
C VAL A 588 -25.97 -7.35 -26.86
N ALA A 589 -26.62 -6.82 -25.83
CA ALA A 589 -27.89 -6.11 -25.94
C ALA A 589 -27.69 -4.59 -25.81
N SER A 590 -28.68 -3.79 -26.24
CA SER A 590 -28.63 -2.34 -26.20
C SER A 590 -29.97 -1.76 -25.72
N ILE A 591 -29.89 -0.78 -24.81
CA ILE A 591 -31.04 -0.04 -24.27
C ILE A 591 -30.72 1.46 -24.36
N GLY A 592 -31.67 2.27 -24.76
CA GLY A 592 -31.55 3.74 -24.82
C GLY A 592 -31.93 4.33 -26.15
N SER A 593 -31.39 5.49 -26.50
CA SER A 593 -31.69 6.22 -27.73
C SER A 593 -31.02 5.63 -28.96
N GLY A 594 -29.92 4.90 -28.80
CA GLY A 594 -29.03 4.51 -29.91
C GLY A 594 -27.90 5.52 -30.18
N ASP A 595 -27.90 6.65 -29.48
CA ASP A 595 -26.90 7.73 -29.62
C ASP A 595 -25.76 7.58 -28.61
N GLN A 596 -24.69 8.38 -28.80
CA GLN A 596 -23.60 8.56 -27.86
C GLN A 596 -24.04 9.47 -26.68
N PRO A 597 -23.46 9.33 -25.51
CA PRO A 597 -22.41 8.36 -25.13
C PRO A 597 -22.93 6.94 -24.96
N THR A 598 -22.08 5.94 -25.25
CA THR A 598 -22.37 4.53 -24.99
C THR A 598 -21.62 4.04 -23.76
N PHE A 599 -22.32 3.54 -22.76
CA PHE A 599 -21.77 2.94 -21.56
C PHE A 599 -22.06 1.43 -21.54
N ALA A 600 -21.09 0.61 -21.15
CA ALA A 600 -21.27 -0.83 -21.13
C ALA A 600 -21.33 -1.39 -19.70
N LEU A 601 -22.12 -2.44 -19.52
CA LEU A 601 -22.20 -3.24 -18.30
C LEU A 601 -21.87 -4.69 -18.65
N ARG A 602 -21.00 -5.34 -17.89
CA ARG A 602 -20.49 -6.70 -18.20
C ARG A 602 -20.86 -7.71 -17.14
N ALA A 603 -21.30 -8.88 -17.58
CA ALA A 603 -21.37 -10.11 -16.79
C ALA A 603 -20.74 -11.25 -17.60
N ASP A 604 -19.87 -12.02 -17.01
CA ASP A 604 -19.40 -13.31 -17.50
C ASP A 604 -20.47 -14.38 -17.31
N MET A 605 -20.33 -15.53 -17.99
CA MET A 605 -21.42 -16.50 -18.03
C MET A 605 -21.02 -17.98 -18.02
N ASP A 606 -19.74 -18.30 -18.04
CA ASP A 606 -19.22 -19.67 -18.06
C ASP A 606 -19.08 -20.31 -16.68
N ALA A 607 -18.99 -21.62 -16.64
CA ALA A 607 -18.85 -22.44 -15.45
C ALA A 607 -17.47 -23.13 -15.43
N LEU A 608 -17.13 -23.71 -14.30
CA LEU A 608 -15.88 -24.44 -14.06
C LEU A 608 -16.03 -25.96 -14.16
N PRO A 609 -14.99 -26.69 -14.61
CA PRO A 609 -14.94 -28.13 -14.58
C PRO A 609 -14.69 -28.65 -13.16
N LEU A 610 -15.65 -28.46 -12.28
CA LEU A 610 -15.58 -28.73 -10.86
C LEU A 610 -16.85 -29.41 -10.37
N GLN A 611 -16.73 -30.48 -9.56
CA GLN A 611 -17.88 -31.16 -8.99
C GLN A 611 -18.44 -30.41 -7.79
N GLU A 612 -19.71 -30.01 -7.86
CA GLU A 612 -20.42 -29.40 -6.74
C GLU A 612 -20.66 -30.41 -5.60
N LEU A 613 -20.27 -30.02 -4.37
CA LEU A 613 -20.45 -30.81 -3.16
C LEU A 613 -21.47 -30.22 -2.18
N VAL A 614 -22.10 -29.07 -2.52
CA VAL A 614 -23.20 -28.50 -1.75
C VAL A 614 -24.48 -29.25 -2.07
N GLU A 615 -25.20 -29.69 -1.03
CA GLU A 615 -26.52 -30.33 -1.21
C GLU A 615 -27.63 -29.31 -1.00
N TRP A 616 -28.30 -28.96 -2.10
CA TRP A 616 -29.45 -28.06 -2.11
C TRP A 616 -30.33 -28.29 -3.33
N GLU A 617 -31.52 -27.69 -3.33
CA GLU A 617 -32.56 -27.93 -4.35
C GLU A 617 -32.11 -27.66 -5.80
N TYR A 618 -31.24 -26.65 -6.00
CA TYR A 618 -30.80 -26.20 -7.33
C TYR A 618 -29.36 -26.59 -7.65
N LYS A 619 -28.82 -27.60 -6.98
CA LYS A 619 -27.51 -28.19 -7.29
C LYS A 619 -27.35 -28.48 -8.76
N SER A 620 -26.13 -28.35 -9.29
CA SER A 620 -25.79 -28.72 -10.66
C SER A 620 -26.27 -30.14 -11.00
N LYS A 621 -26.94 -30.27 -12.13
CA LYS A 621 -27.40 -31.55 -12.72
C LYS A 621 -26.38 -32.13 -13.71
N ILE A 622 -25.24 -31.42 -13.91
CA ILE A 622 -24.18 -31.83 -14.82
C ILE A 622 -22.99 -32.27 -13.98
N GLU A 623 -22.69 -33.56 -14.00
CA GLU A 623 -21.57 -34.13 -13.28
C GLU A 623 -20.26 -33.45 -13.70
N GLY A 624 -19.41 -33.09 -12.71
CA GLY A 624 -18.12 -32.47 -12.95
C GLY A 624 -18.16 -31.00 -13.42
N LYS A 625 -19.32 -30.33 -13.40
CA LYS A 625 -19.43 -28.91 -13.75
C LYS A 625 -20.20 -28.14 -12.69
N MET A 626 -19.75 -26.92 -12.34
CA MET A 626 -20.35 -26.06 -11.34
C MET A 626 -20.07 -24.60 -11.63
N HIS A 627 -21.02 -23.70 -11.35
CA HIS A 627 -20.78 -22.27 -11.23
C HIS A 627 -20.13 -21.94 -9.88
N ALA A 628 -18.83 -22.22 -9.74
CA ALA A 628 -18.08 -22.00 -8.50
C ALA A 628 -17.36 -20.64 -8.44
N CYS A 629 -17.58 -19.77 -9.44
CA CYS A 629 -17.10 -18.40 -9.47
C CYS A 629 -18.24 -17.37 -9.38
N GLY A 630 -19.50 -17.82 -9.48
CA GLY A 630 -20.68 -16.97 -9.32
C GLY A 630 -21.17 -16.29 -10.60
N HIS A 631 -20.71 -16.71 -11.79
CA HIS A 631 -21.08 -16.10 -13.07
C HIS A 631 -22.58 -16.23 -13.37
N ASP A 632 -23.24 -17.27 -12.88
CA ASP A 632 -24.69 -17.40 -12.89
C ASP A 632 -25.42 -16.26 -12.19
N SER A 633 -24.82 -15.73 -11.11
CA SER A 633 -25.35 -14.56 -10.39
C SER A 633 -25.03 -13.25 -11.10
N HIS A 634 -23.87 -13.16 -11.76
CA HIS A 634 -23.52 -11.97 -12.55
C HIS A 634 -24.53 -11.77 -13.69
N VAL A 635 -24.85 -12.85 -14.41
CA VAL A 635 -25.90 -12.84 -15.44
C VAL A 635 -27.25 -12.44 -14.87
N ALA A 636 -27.65 -12.98 -13.71
CA ALA A 636 -28.93 -12.64 -13.09
C ALA A 636 -28.99 -11.15 -12.66
N MET A 637 -27.90 -10.61 -12.10
CA MET A 637 -27.79 -9.19 -11.73
C MET A 637 -27.83 -8.27 -12.96
N LEU A 638 -27.13 -8.63 -14.04
CA LEU A 638 -27.13 -7.85 -15.27
C LEU A 638 -28.48 -7.87 -15.98
N LEU A 639 -29.20 -9.01 -15.99
CA LEU A 639 -30.59 -9.07 -16.45
C LEU A 639 -31.52 -8.26 -15.55
N GLY A 640 -31.27 -8.23 -14.23
CA GLY A 640 -31.96 -7.35 -13.30
C GLY A 640 -31.78 -5.88 -13.68
N ALA A 641 -30.54 -5.47 -13.92
CA ALA A 641 -30.22 -4.12 -14.41
C ALA A 641 -30.89 -3.84 -15.76
N ALA A 642 -30.92 -4.81 -16.68
CA ALA A 642 -31.61 -4.69 -17.97
C ALA A 642 -33.08 -4.33 -17.80
N LYS A 643 -33.77 -5.00 -16.88
CA LYS A 643 -35.18 -4.75 -16.59
C LYS A 643 -35.42 -3.36 -15.95
N LEU A 644 -34.54 -2.95 -15.02
CA LEU A 644 -34.56 -1.60 -14.42
C LEU A 644 -34.34 -0.51 -15.48
N LEU A 645 -33.30 -0.67 -16.30
CA LEU A 645 -32.94 0.28 -17.36
C LEU A 645 -34.05 0.36 -18.44
N GLN A 646 -34.62 -0.75 -18.82
CA GLN A 646 -35.72 -0.77 -19.79
C GLN A 646 -36.96 -0.03 -19.28
N ALA A 647 -37.27 -0.15 -17.99
CA ALA A 647 -38.38 0.62 -17.38
C ALA A 647 -38.09 2.13 -17.39
N LYS A 648 -36.80 2.51 -17.37
CA LYS A 648 -36.32 3.90 -17.42
C LYS A 648 -35.81 4.35 -18.80
N ARG A 649 -36.06 3.57 -19.85
CA ARG A 649 -35.50 3.78 -21.20
C ARG A 649 -35.66 5.23 -21.71
N GLY A 650 -36.82 5.85 -21.46
CA GLY A 650 -37.06 7.22 -21.89
C GLY A 650 -36.25 8.30 -21.16
N MET A 651 -35.56 7.97 -20.08
CA MET A 651 -34.70 8.88 -19.32
C MET A 651 -33.24 8.79 -19.74
N LEU A 652 -32.85 7.75 -20.48
CA LEU A 652 -31.44 7.49 -20.84
C LEU A 652 -30.96 8.54 -21.85
N LYS A 653 -29.93 9.30 -21.48
CA LYS A 653 -29.27 10.31 -22.33
C LYS A 653 -28.13 9.71 -23.16
N GLY A 654 -28.35 8.55 -23.73
CA GLY A 654 -27.39 7.80 -24.53
C GLY A 654 -27.77 6.33 -24.61
N THR A 655 -26.76 5.47 -24.76
CA THR A 655 -26.95 4.02 -24.95
C THR A 655 -26.26 3.23 -23.85
N VAL A 656 -26.98 2.27 -23.23
CA VAL A 656 -26.39 1.26 -22.35
C VAL A 656 -26.24 -0.06 -23.12
N LYS A 657 -25.03 -0.58 -23.24
CA LYS A 657 -24.78 -1.94 -23.73
C LYS A 657 -24.69 -2.93 -22.58
N LEU A 658 -25.37 -4.04 -22.70
CA LEU A 658 -25.33 -5.16 -21.78
C LEU A 658 -24.50 -6.27 -22.42
N VAL A 659 -23.36 -6.58 -21.83
CA VAL A 659 -22.35 -7.48 -22.36
C VAL A 659 -22.38 -8.77 -21.54
N PHE A 660 -22.99 -9.83 -22.08
CA PHE A 660 -22.96 -11.18 -21.52
C PHE A 660 -21.80 -11.91 -22.18
N GLN A 661 -20.69 -11.97 -21.44
CA GLN A 661 -19.40 -12.42 -21.95
C GLN A 661 -19.20 -13.92 -21.70
N PRO A 662 -18.87 -14.72 -22.74
CA PRO A 662 -18.52 -16.13 -22.56
C PRO A 662 -17.05 -16.30 -22.22
N GLY A 663 -16.68 -17.45 -21.69
CA GLY A 663 -15.30 -17.94 -21.64
C GLY A 663 -14.32 -17.05 -20.88
N GLU A 664 -14.67 -16.59 -19.70
CA GLU A 664 -13.75 -15.87 -18.80
C GLU A 664 -12.69 -16.81 -18.24
N GLU A 665 -13.09 -18.00 -17.79
CA GLU A 665 -12.25 -18.99 -17.09
C GLU A 665 -11.21 -19.63 -18.03
N GLY A 666 -10.17 -18.82 -18.34
CA GLY A 666 -9.00 -19.28 -19.11
C GLY A 666 -9.13 -19.28 -20.63
N TYR A 667 -10.20 -18.73 -21.20
CA TYR A 667 -10.43 -18.68 -22.66
C TYR A 667 -10.34 -17.27 -23.24
N ALA A 668 -10.11 -16.24 -22.40
CA ALA A 668 -10.02 -14.84 -22.79
C ALA A 668 -11.23 -14.34 -23.63
N GLY A 669 -12.43 -14.64 -23.19
CA GLY A 669 -13.67 -14.26 -23.88
C GLY A 669 -13.78 -12.77 -24.15
N ALA A 670 -13.34 -11.92 -23.23
CA ALA A 670 -13.28 -10.47 -23.41
C ALA A 670 -12.45 -10.06 -24.63
N TYR A 671 -11.28 -10.68 -24.84
CA TYR A 671 -10.46 -10.44 -26.04
C TYR A 671 -11.21 -10.78 -27.32
N HIS A 672 -11.90 -11.93 -27.35
CA HIS A 672 -12.67 -12.33 -28.50
C HIS A 672 -13.86 -11.39 -28.78
N MET A 673 -14.54 -10.89 -27.74
CA MET A 673 -15.62 -9.92 -27.91
C MET A 673 -15.10 -8.58 -28.48
N LEU A 674 -13.93 -8.11 -28.03
CA LEU A 674 -13.30 -6.91 -28.58
C LEU A 674 -12.86 -7.12 -30.04
N LYS A 675 -12.29 -8.27 -30.35
CA LYS A 675 -11.82 -8.62 -31.71
C LYS A 675 -12.95 -8.67 -32.73
N GLU A 676 -14.18 -9.04 -32.33
CA GLU A 676 -15.35 -9.03 -33.20
C GLU A 676 -16.00 -7.66 -33.36
N GLY A 677 -15.44 -6.60 -32.76
CA GLY A 677 -15.89 -5.21 -32.93
C GLY A 677 -17.24 -4.87 -32.28
N ALA A 678 -17.71 -5.70 -31.36
CA ALA A 678 -19.03 -5.49 -30.74
C ALA A 678 -19.10 -4.28 -29.80
N LEU A 679 -17.91 -3.73 -29.41
CA LEU A 679 -17.77 -2.70 -28.37
C LEU A 679 -16.98 -1.47 -28.85
N GLU A 680 -16.86 -1.24 -30.14
CA GLU A 680 -16.07 -0.13 -30.71
C GLU A 680 -16.57 1.27 -30.31
N ASP A 681 -17.85 1.41 -30.07
CA ASP A 681 -18.53 2.66 -29.71
C ASP A 681 -18.59 2.92 -28.20
N VAL A 682 -18.09 2.00 -27.35
CA VAL A 682 -18.13 2.11 -25.90
C VAL A 682 -17.14 3.16 -25.38
N LYS A 683 -17.62 4.03 -24.50
CA LYS A 683 -16.84 5.11 -23.88
C LYS A 683 -16.46 4.82 -22.43
N GLY A 684 -17.15 3.88 -21.79
CA GLY A 684 -16.84 3.43 -20.44
C GLY A 684 -17.53 2.10 -20.16
N MET A 685 -16.98 1.31 -19.23
CA MET A 685 -17.54 0.00 -18.87
C MET A 685 -17.44 -0.27 -17.37
N LEU A 686 -18.50 -0.83 -16.82
CA LEU A 686 -18.54 -1.36 -15.46
C LEU A 686 -18.66 -2.89 -15.51
N GLY A 687 -17.79 -3.58 -14.81
CA GLY A 687 -17.88 -4.99 -14.48
C GLY A 687 -18.26 -5.19 -13.01
N LEU A 688 -18.99 -6.25 -12.72
CA LEU A 688 -19.37 -6.61 -11.36
C LEU A 688 -19.07 -8.08 -11.11
N HIS A 689 -18.42 -8.39 -9.98
CA HIS A 689 -18.14 -9.76 -9.56
C HIS A 689 -18.65 -9.98 -8.13
N VAL A 690 -19.02 -11.19 -7.75
CA VAL A 690 -19.37 -11.53 -6.37
C VAL A 690 -18.13 -11.85 -5.56
N ILE A 691 -18.13 -11.52 -4.27
CA ILE A 691 -16.99 -11.78 -3.39
C ILE A 691 -17.43 -12.34 -2.02
N PRO A 692 -16.86 -13.50 -1.57
CA PRO A 692 -17.25 -14.14 -0.31
C PRO A 692 -16.56 -13.55 0.94
N THR A 693 -15.75 -12.52 0.79
CA THR A 693 -15.05 -11.88 1.93
C THR A 693 -15.78 -10.65 2.46
N VAL A 694 -16.65 -10.04 1.65
CA VAL A 694 -17.44 -8.85 1.99
C VAL A 694 -18.85 -9.28 2.40
N PRO A 695 -19.44 -8.67 3.45
CA PRO A 695 -20.82 -8.98 3.89
C PRO A 695 -21.84 -8.82 2.75
N THR A 696 -22.90 -9.65 2.77
CA THR A 696 -23.95 -9.64 1.74
C THR A 696 -24.50 -8.23 1.51
N GLY A 697 -24.48 -7.80 0.24
CA GLY A 697 -24.94 -6.49 -0.19
C GLY A 697 -23.96 -5.34 0.03
N GLY A 698 -22.80 -5.57 0.62
CA GLY A 698 -21.70 -4.60 0.59
C GLY A 698 -21.12 -4.48 -0.82
N ILE A 699 -20.49 -3.36 -1.12
CA ILE A 699 -19.81 -3.10 -2.40
C ILE A 699 -18.34 -2.86 -2.11
N ALA A 700 -17.45 -3.42 -2.93
CA ALA A 700 -16.03 -3.18 -2.74
C ALA A 700 -15.27 -3.07 -4.06
N SER A 701 -14.24 -2.23 -4.10
CA SER A 701 -13.31 -2.07 -5.22
C SER A 701 -12.11 -1.23 -4.81
N ARG A 702 -11.24 -0.86 -5.76
CA ARG A 702 -10.16 0.11 -5.58
C ARG A 702 -9.83 0.83 -6.88
N ALA A 703 -9.29 2.03 -6.80
CA ALA A 703 -8.70 2.74 -7.93
C ALA A 703 -7.35 2.12 -8.34
N GLY A 704 -7.02 2.21 -9.60
CA GLY A 704 -5.73 1.73 -10.12
C GLY A 704 -5.62 0.20 -10.18
N PRO A 705 -4.43 -0.39 -9.96
CA PRO A 705 -4.22 -1.83 -10.07
C PRO A 705 -5.04 -2.61 -9.05
N LEU A 706 -5.83 -3.58 -9.51
CA LEU A 706 -6.65 -4.46 -8.69
C LEU A 706 -6.20 -5.93 -8.79
N LEU A 707 -5.98 -6.44 -10.00
CA LEU A 707 -5.60 -7.84 -10.25
C LEU A 707 -4.36 -7.92 -11.14
N ALA A 708 -3.56 -8.98 -10.94
CA ALA A 708 -2.35 -9.19 -11.72
C ALA A 708 -2.64 -9.56 -13.18
N GLY A 709 -1.71 -9.23 -14.06
CA GLY A 709 -1.61 -9.87 -15.34
C GLY A 709 -1.03 -11.28 -15.19
N VAL A 710 -1.43 -12.19 -16.05
CA VAL A 710 -0.97 -13.59 -16.06
C VAL A 710 -0.60 -14.05 -17.46
N GLY A 711 0.51 -14.79 -17.54
CA GLY A 711 0.88 -15.56 -18.71
C GLY A 711 1.11 -17.03 -18.36
N LEU A 712 0.99 -17.89 -19.37
CA LEU A 712 1.27 -19.32 -19.33
C LEU A 712 2.61 -19.60 -20.00
N PHE A 713 3.30 -20.64 -19.58
CA PHE A 713 4.45 -21.17 -20.30
C PHE A 713 4.45 -22.69 -20.29
N SER A 714 4.96 -23.28 -21.35
CA SER A 714 5.27 -24.70 -21.48
C SER A 714 6.65 -24.82 -22.09
N ALA A 715 7.51 -25.63 -21.52
CA ALA A 715 8.83 -25.87 -22.07
C ALA A 715 9.10 -27.36 -22.19
N THR A 716 9.66 -27.76 -23.33
CA THR A 716 10.16 -29.13 -23.55
C THR A 716 11.67 -29.08 -23.51
N ILE A 717 12.25 -29.80 -22.56
CA ILE A 717 13.70 -30.01 -22.45
C ILE A 717 14.05 -31.34 -23.06
N GLN A 718 14.83 -31.30 -24.14
CA GLN A 718 15.25 -32.46 -24.91
C GLN A 718 16.68 -32.83 -24.53
N GLY A 719 16.85 -34.05 -24.04
CA GLY A 719 18.14 -34.63 -23.69
C GLY A 719 18.51 -35.80 -24.62
N LYS A 720 19.19 -36.78 -24.03
CA LYS A 720 19.48 -38.08 -24.62
C LYS A 720 19.21 -39.15 -23.58
N GLY A 721 18.22 -39.95 -23.78
CA GLY A 721 17.83 -41.04 -22.90
C GLY A 721 18.90 -42.12 -22.77
N GLY A 722 18.73 -42.94 -21.75
CA GLY A 722 19.69 -44.01 -21.49
C GLY A 722 19.30 -44.88 -20.31
N HIS A 723 20.11 -45.91 -20.09
CA HIS A 723 19.93 -46.79 -18.95
C HIS A 723 20.33 -46.12 -17.65
N GLY A 724 19.47 -46.13 -16.64
CA GLY A 724 19.73 -45.44 -15.34
C GLY A 724 21.01 -45.88 -14.61
N ALA A 725 21.55 -47.07 -14.91
CA ALA A 725 22.85 -47.54 -14.39
C ALA A 725 24.08 -46.94 -15.13
N SER A 726 23.86 -46.29 -16.29
CA SER A 726 24.90 -45.71 -17.14
C SER A 726 24.65 -44.23 -17.48
N PRO A 727 24.40 -43.38 -16.48
CA PRO A 727 24.00 -41.99 -16.68
C PRO A 727 25.02 -41.14 -17.43
N HIS A 728 26.29 -41.51 -17.38
CA HIS A 728 27.40 -40.82 -18.06
C HIS A 728 27.32 -40.93 -19.60
N THR A 729 26.48 -41.79 -20.14
CA THR A 729 26.27 -41.96 -21.60
C THR A 729 25.05 -41.19 -22.11
N ALA A 730 24.25 -40.67 -21.17
CA ALA A 730 23.01 -39.93 -21.43
C ALA A 730 23.22 -38.39 -21.25
N LYS A 731 22.23 -37.64 -21.69
CA LYS A 731 22.03 -36.25 -21.31
C LYS A 731 20.69 -36.18 -20.59
N ASP A 732 20.72 -35.98 -19.27
CA ASP A 732 19.55 -36.16 -18.44
C ASP A 732 18.66 -34.92 -18.41
N PRO A 733 17.47 -34.93 -19.09
CA PRO A 733 16.57 -33.79 -19.11
C PRO A 733 15.79 -33.63 -17.79
N VAL A 734 15.69 -34.69 -16.96
CA VAL A 734 15.06 -34.60 -15.63
C VAL A 734 15.94 -33.75 -14.70
N LEU A 735 17.26 -33.97 -14.75
CA LEU A 735 18.24 -33.18 -14.00
C LEU A 735 18.21 -31.71 -14.46
N ALA A 736 18.23 -31.47 -15.77
CA ALA A 736 18.17 -30.13 -16.36
C ALA A 736 16.87 -29.40 -15.94
N ALA A 737 15.70 -30.08 -16.01
CA ALA A 737 14.43 -29.54 -15.58
C ALA A 737 14.40 -29.18 -14.10
N SER A 738 14.97 -30.03 -13.26
CA SER A 738 15.05 -29.79 -11.81
C SER A 738 15.83 -28.51 -11.48
N PHE A 739 16.97 -28.29 -12.12
CA PHE A 739 17.74 -27.04 -11.94
C PHE A 739 17.05 -25.83 -12.57
N ALA A 740 16.37 -25.99 -13.69
CA ALA A 740 15.57 -24.92 -14.29
C ALA A 740 14.43 -24.50 -13.34
N ILE A 741 13.71 -25.43 -12.74
CA ILE A 741 12.63 -25.15 -11.77
C ILE A 741 13.20 -24.36 -10.56
N LEU A 742 14.34 -24.75 -10.01
CA LEU A 742 14.99 -24.01 -8.92
C LEU A 742 15.43 -22.61 -9.34
N ALA A 743 16.03 -22.49 -10.54
CA ALA A 743 16.50 -21.20 -11.06
C ALA A 743 15.35 -20.23 -11.36
N LEU A 744 14.22 -20.70 -11.84
CA LEU A 744 13.02 -19.88 -12.06
C LEU A 744 12.57 -19.17 -10.77
N GLN A 745 12.73 -19.80 -9.61
CA GLN A 745 12.36 -19.15 -8.33
C GLN A 745 13.29 -18.01 -7.95
N GLN A 746 14.54 -18.03 -8.46
CA GLN A 746 15.50 -16.94 -8.22
C GLN A 746 15.09 -15.65 -8.93
N ILE A 747 14.36 -15.71 -10.03
CA ILE A 747 13.82 -14.53 -10.71
C ILE A 747 13.02 -13.69 -9.72
N VAL A 748 12.14 -14.33 -8.94
CA VAL A 748 11.30 -13.64 -7.95
C VAL A 748 12.12 -13.17 -6.75
N SER A 749 12.96 -14.04 -6.18
CA SER A 749 13.64 -13.76 -4.92
C SER A 749 14.90 -12.91 -5.05
N ARG A 750 15.55 -12.86 -6.24
CA ARG A 750 16.85 -12.21 -6.43
C ARG A 750 16.90 -11.16 -7.54
N GLU A 751 16.01 -11.24 -8.52
CA GLU A 751 16.02 -10.33 -9.67
C GLU A 751 14.84 -9.35 -9.66
N THR A 752 13.83 -9.60 -8.82
CA THR A 752 12.65 -8.73 -8.67
C THR A 752 12.88 -7.75 -7.53
N ASP A 753 12.48 -6.50 -7.71
CA ASP A 753 12.41 -5.53 -6.62
C ASP A 753 11.48 -6.11 -5.53
N PRO A 754 11.92 -6.17 -4.27
CA PRO A 754 11.09 -6.70 -3.17
C PRO A 754 9.75 -6.01 -2.99
N LEU A 755 9.61 -4.80 -3.51
CA LEU A 755 8.37 -4.01 -3.49
C LEU A 755 7.46 -4.28 -4.69
N GLU A 756 7.94 -5.00 -5.72
CA GLU A 756 7.14 -5.46 -6.84
C GLU A 756 6.61 -6.88 -6.61
N ALA A 757 5.28 -7.03 -6.68
CA ALA A 757 4.67 -8.35 -6.60
C ALA A 757 4.80 -9.10 -7.92
N ARG A 758 5.54 -10.22 -7.89
CA ARG A 758 5.69 -11.13 -9.02
C ARG A 758 5.60 -12.58 -8.54
N VAL A 759 5.07 -13.46 -9.39
CA VAL A 759 4.94 -14.89 -9.11
C VAL A 759 5.36 -15.69 -10.33
N VAL A 760 6.17 -16.73 -10.12
CA VAL A 760 6.44 -17.77 -11.12
C VAL A 760 6.11 -19.11 -10.50
N THR A 761 5.17 -19.85 -11.10
CA THR A 761 4.75 -21.16 -10.60
C THR A 761 4.95 -22.22 -11.68
N VAL A 762 5.68 -23.27 -11.36
CA VAL A 762 5.72 -24.51 -12.17
C VAL A 762 4.66 -25.44 -11.61
N GLY A 763 3.61 -25.69 -12.39
CA GLY A 763 2.47 -26.53 -12.00
C GLY A 763 2.44 -27.88 -12.71
N LEU A 764 3.25 -28.04 -13.75
CA LEU A 764 3.33 -29.27 -14.55
C LEU A 764 4.77 -29.73 -14.71
N VAL A 765 5.03 -30.99 -14.45
CA VAL A 765 6.27 -31.70 -14.82
C VAL A 765 5.86 -33.06 -15.36
N ASP A 766 6.26 -33.37 -16.58
CA ASP A 766 5.92 -34.61 -17.24
C ASP A 766 7.16 -35.17 -17.96
N GLY A 767 7.61 -36.35 -17.57
CA GLY A 767 8.80 -36.97 -18.17
C GLY A 767 9.18 -38.31 -17.54
N GLY A 768 9.30 -39.31 -18.41
CA GLY A 768 9.69 -40.67 -18.08
C GLY A 768 8.57 -41.58 -17.59
N GLU A 769 8.62 -42.86 -17.93
CA GLU A 769 7.62 -43.88 -17.58
C GLU A 769 8.21 -44.99 -16.68
N ALA A 770 9.52 -45.11 -16.64
CA ALA A 770 10.20 -46.20 -15.93
C ALA A 770 11.36 -45.72 -15.08
N GLY A 771 11.41 -46.12 -13.80
CA GLY A 771 12.38 -45.67 -12.82
C GLY A 771 13.84 -46.01 -13.08
N ASN A 772 14.13 -46.91 -14.02
CA ASN A 772 15.48 -47.32 -14.44
C ASN A 772 15.88 -46.79 -15.82
N VAL A 773 15.11 -45.86 -16.40
CA VAL A 773 15.34 -45.28 -17.74
C VAL A 773 15.41 -43.77 -17.59
N ILE A 774 16.47 -43.14 -18.09
CA ILE A 774 16.55 -41.71 -18.29
C ILE A 774 15.74 -41.38 -19.55
N PRO A 775 14.73 -40.53 -19.50
CA PRO A 775 13.89 -40.21 -20.65
C PRO A 775 14.63 -39.39 -21.70
N GLU A 776 14.10 -39.37 -22.95
CA GLU A 776 14.60 -38.52 -24.02
C GLU A 776 14.24 -37.05 -23.80
N SER A 777 13.12 -36.76 -23.15
CA SER A 777 12.64 -35.41 -22.91
C SER A 777 11.85 -35.27 -21.60
N VAL A 778 11.78 -34.05 -21.09
CA VAL A 778 10.89 -33.64 -19.98
C VAL A 778 10.15 -32.38 -20.39
N LYS A 779 8.86 -32.37 -20.11
CA LYS A 779 8.03 -31.20 -20.27
C LYS A 779 7.77 -30.58 -18.91
N ILE A 780 7.97 -29.24 -18.78
CA ILE A 780 7.57 -28.45 -17.64
C ILE A 780 6.64 -27.34 -18.08
N GLY A 781 5.75 -26.89 -17.20
CA GLY A 781 4.84 -25.80 -17.53
C GLY A 781 4.29 -25.13 -16.31
N GLY A 782 3.78 -23.93 -16.51
CA GLY A 782 3.29 -23.15 -15.40
C GLY A 782 2.73 -21.78 -15.78
N THR A 783 2.63 -20.92 -14.76
CA THR A 783 2.13 -19.55 -14.88
C THR A 783 3.14 -18.55 -14.34
N PHE A 784 3.09 -17.34 -14.86
CA PHE A 784 3.80 -16.20 -14.31
C PHE A 784 2.87 -15.00 -14.20
N ARG A 785 3.04 -14.19 -13.16
CA ARG A 785 2.13 -13.10 -12.80
C ARG A 785 2.90 -11.86 -12.37
N SER A 786 2.36 -10.67 -12.70
CA SER A 786 2.88 -9.38 -12.25
C SER A 786 1.77 -8.35 -12.13
N LEU A 787 1.93 -7.37 -11.25
CA LEU A 787 1.03 -6.20 -11.14
C LEU A 787 1.38 -5.09 -12.14
N THR A 788 2.42 -5.30 -12.97
CA THR A 788 2.80 -4.33 -14.01
C THR A 788 2.97 -5.04 -15.36
N SER A 789 2.57 -4.37 -16.45
CA SER A 789 2.75 -4.90 -17.80
C SER A 789 4.24 -5.11 -18.15
N GLN A 790 5.11 -4.22 -17.66
CA GLN A 790 6.55 -4.33 -17.85
C GLN A 790 7.13 -5.53 -17.10
N GLY A 791 6.66 -5.76 -15.87
CA GLY A 791 7.06 -6.92 -15.08
C GLY A 791 6.61 -8.25 -15.73
N LEU A 792 5.44 -8.26 -16.38
CA LEU A 792 4.97 -9.45 -17.09
C LEU A 792 5.86 -9.78 -18.30
N LEU A 793 6.22 -8.79 -19.10
CA LEU A 793 7.15 -8.95 -20.23
C LEU A 793 8.54 -9.39 -19.77
N TYR A 794 9.06 -8.78 -18.72
CA TYR A 794 10.34 -9.18 -18.12
C TYR A 794 10.32 -10.65 -17.68
N LEU A 795 9.26 -11.10 -16.99
CA LEU A 795 9.13 -12.49 -16.59
C LEU A 795 9.10 -13.44 -17.78
N GLN A 796 8.39 -13.09 -18.84
CA GLN A 796 8.32 -13.88 -20.07
C GLN A 796 9.71 -14.09 -20.68
N GLU A 797 10.49 -13.03 -20.85
CA GLU A 797 11.85 -13.09 -21.39
C GLU A 797 12.79 -13.89 -20.47
N ARG A 798 12.77 -13.61 -19.17
CA ARG A 798 13.67 -14.29 -18.20
C ARG A 798 13.35 -15.77 -18.02
N ILE A 799 12.09 -16.18 -18.02
CA ILE A 799 11.69 -17.59 -17.94
C ILE A 799 12.28 -18.36 -19.11
N LYS A 800 12.18 -17.83 -20.32
CA LYS A 800 12.78 -18.43 -21.52
C LYS A 800 14.28 -18.58 -21.38
N GLU A 801 14.97 -17.48 -21.07
CA GLU A 801 16.43 -17.46 -20.94
C GLU A 801 16.93 -18.43 -19.87
N VAL A 802 16.28 -18.46 -18.70
CA VAL A 802 16.65 -19.37 -17.61
C VAL A 802 16.49 -20.84 -18.02
N ILE A 803 15.35 -21.20 -18.63
CA ILE A 803 15.11 -22.59 -19.03
C ILE A 803 16.10 -23.04 -20.12
N GLU A 804 16.30 -22.25 -21.16
CA GLU A 804 17.21 -22.56 -22.27
C GLU A 804 18.67 -22.66 -21.77
N THR A 805 19.09 -21.73 -20.89
CA THR A 805 20.44 -21.73 -20.33
C THR A 805 20.67 -22.93 -19.41
N GLN A 806 19.74 -23.25 -18.53
CA GLN A 806 19.88 -24.42 -17.64
C GLN A 806 19.87 -25.74 -18.44
N ALA A 807 19.06 -25.86 -19.47
CA ALA A 807 19.11 -27.01 -20.36
C ALA A 807 20.50 -27.15 -20.99
N SER A 808 21.06 -26.07 -21.53
CA SER A 808 22.38 -26.03 -22.15
C SER A 808 23.52 -26.43 -21.16
N VAL A 809 23.47 -25.99 -19.91
CA VAL A 809 24.42 -26.37 -18.84
C VAL A 809 24.50 -27.87 -18.68
N HIS A 810 23.39 -28.58 -18.85
CA HIS A 810 23.30 -30.04 -18.73
C HIS A 810 23.44 -30.75 -20.09
N GLY A 811 23.83 -30.03 -21.16
CA GLY A 811 24.00 -30.58 -22.52
C GLY A 811 22.66 -30.98 -23.19
N CYS A 812 21.58 -30.43 -22.70
CA CYS A 812 20.22 -30.58 -23.27
C CYS A 812 19.88 -29.33 -24.08
N ASP A 813 18.85 -29.44 -24.92
CA ASP A 813 18.22 -28.32 -25.64
C ASP A 813 16.85 -28.04 -25.01
N ALA A 814 16.33 -26.83 -25.10
CA ALA A 814 15.00 -26.51 -24.64
C ALA A 814 14.25 -25.64 -25.65
N ALA A 815 12.95 -25.86 -25.74
CA ALA A 815 12.01 -25.02 -26.48
C ALA A 815 10.93 -24.53 -25.52
N VAL A 816 10.75 -23.22 -25.43
CA VAL A 816 9.75 -22.59 -24.56
C VAL A 816 8.63 -21.97 -25.41
N ASP A 817 7.40 -22.35 -25.11
CA ASP A 817 6.17 -21.85 -25.73
C ASP A 817 5.34 -21.12 -24.66
N PHE A 818 4.99 -19.87 -24.93
CA PHE A 818 4.14 -19.07 -24.03
C PHE A 818 2.64 -19.24 -24.28
N MET A 819 2.28 -20.22 -25.09
CA MET A 819 0.92 -20.70 -25.31
C MET A 819 -0.08 -19.60 -25.72
N GLU A 820 0.39 -18.53 -26.36
CA GLU A 820 -0.42 -17.35 -26.72
C GLU A 820 -1.61 -17.69 -27.61
N GLU A 821 -1.52 -18.75 -28.41
CA GLU A 821 -2.62 -19.24 -29.24
C GLU A 821 -3.69 -20.03 -28.47
N ARG A 822 -3.34 -20.59 -27.31
CA ARG A 822 -4.21 -21.47 -26.52
C ARG A 822 -4.67 -20.84 -25.21
N GLY A 823 -3.89 -19.92 -24.66
CA GLY A 823 -4.15 -19.21 -23.41
C GLY A 823 -3.62 -17.79 -23.51
N MET A 824 -4.39 -16.89 -24.14
CA MET A 824 -4.01 -15.49 -24.30
C MET A 824 -3.59 -14.89 -22.95
N PRO A 825 -2.38 -14.30 -22.84
CA PRO A 825 -1.97 -13.65 -21.60
C PRO A 825 -2.95 -12.55 -21.21
N HIS A 826 -3.46 -12.61 -19.98
CA HIS A 826 -4.32 -11.55 -19.46
C HIS A 826 -3.48 -10.35 -19.04
N PRO A 827 -3.81 -9.13 -19.49
CA PRO A 827 -3.16 -7.91 -19.01
C PRO A 827 -3.39 -7.70 -17.52
N VAL A 828 -2.62 -6.79 -16.94
CA VAL A 828 -2.89 -6.29 -15.58
C VAL A 828 -4.23 -5.56 -15.59
N MET A 829 -5.10 -5.87 -14.64
CA MET A 829 -6.37 -5.17 -14.48
C MET A 829 -6.18 -3.90 -13.67
N ILE A 830 -6.44 -2.77 -14.31
CA ILE A 830 -6.28 -1.43 -13.74
C ILE A 830 -7.61 -0.69 -13.89
N ASN A 831 -8.25 -0.41 -12.78
CA ASN A 831 -9.46 0.40 -12.76
C ASN A 831 -9.15 1.85 -13.10
N ASP A 832 -9.94 2.43 -14.01
CA ASP A 832 -9.91 3.87 -14.28
C ASP A 832 -10.32 4.65 -13.03
N GLU A 833 -9.50 5.63 -12.63
CA GLU A 833 -9.68 6.36 -11.37
C GLU A 833 -10.97 7.19 -11.37
N THR A 834 -11.27 7.86 -12.49
CA THR A 834 -12.47 8.70 -12.62
C THR A 834 -13.74 7.87 -12.57
N LEU A 835 -13.78 6.76 -13.29
CA LEU A 835 -14.92 5.87 -13.29
C LEU A 835 -15.07 5.13 -11.95
N TYR A 836 -13.96 4.78 -11.31
CA TYR A 836 -13.99 4.21 -9.96
C TYR A 836 -14.62 5.18 -8.96
N GLU A 837 -14.17 6.45 -8.90
CA GLU A 837 -14.71 7.45 -7.97
C GLU A 837 -16.20 7.73 -8.27
N HIS A 838 -16.58 7.75 -9.55
CA HIS A 838 -17.98 7.89 -9.95
C HIS A 838 -18.85 6.73 -9.44
N ALA A 839 -18.44 5.50 -9.71
CA ALA A 839 -19.17 4.30 -9.28
C ALA A 839 -19.17 4.13 -7.76
N LYS A 840 -18.07 4.47 -7.08
CA LYS A 840 -17.96 4.48 -5.61
C LYS A 840 -19.02 5.39 -4.98
N LYS A 841 -19.17 6.63 -5.47
CA LYS A 841 -20.20 7.57 -4.98
C LYS A 841 -21.60 7.01 -5.14
N VAL A 842 -21.89 6.35 -6.27
CA VAL A 842 -23.18 5.67 -6.48
C VAL A 842 -23.35 4.53 -5.48
N GLY A 843 -22.32 3.76 -5.22
CA GLY A 843 -22.30 2.72 -4.19
C GLY A 843 -22.61 3.27 -2.80
N GLU A 844 -21.92 4.35 -2.40
CA GLU A 844 -22.14 5.03 -1.10
C GLU A 844 -23.60 5.52 -0.94
N ILE A 845 -24.19 6.02 -2.01
CA ILE A 845 -25.61 6.41 -2.02
C ILE A 845 -26.53 5.18 -1.86
N LEU A 846 -26.20 4.07 -2.51
CA LEU A 846 -27.03 2.89 -2.60
C LEU A 846 -27.05 2.05 -1.33
N VAL A 847 -25.86 1.83 -0.73
CA VAL A 847 -25.69 0.93 0.42
C VAL A 847 -25.20 1.65 1.69
N GLY A 848 -24.85 2.93 1.61
CA GLY A 848 -24.23 3.72 2.68
C GLY A 848 -22.72 3.58 2.69
N GLU A 849 -22.02 4.68 3.04
CA GLU A 849 -20.56 4.78 3.06
C GLU A 849 -19.86 3.62 3.83
N PRO A 850 -20.31 3.21 5.02
CA PRO A 850 -19.66 2.11 5.75
C PRO A 850 -19.72 0.74 5.06
N ASN A 851 -20.56 0.58 4.04
CA ASN A 851 -20.74 -0.67 3.30
C ASN A 851 -20.04 -0.62 1.92
N VAL A 852 -19.20 0.41 1.68
CA VAL A 852 -18.34 0.49 0.50
C VAL A 852 -16.89 0.34 0.95
N GLU A 853 -16.33 -0.84 0.69
CA GLU A 853 -15.02 -1.24 1.23
C GLU A 853 -13.91 -1.10 0.19
N LEU A 854 -12.68 -0.87 0.65
CA LEU A 854 -11.49 -0.88 -0.19
C LEU A 854 -11.00 -2.33 -0.35
N LEU A 855 -10.99 -2.85 -1.59
CA LEU A 855 -10.42 -4.18 -1.85
C LEU A 855 -8.89 -4.19 -1.80
N PRO A 856 -8.28 -5.22 -1.21
CA PRO A 856 -6.84 -5.45 -1.36
C PRO A 856 -6.51 -5.80 -2.81
N ILE A 857 -5.29 -5.47 -3.24
CA ILE A 857 -4.72 -5.98 -4.49
C ILE A 857 -4.52 -7.48 -4.35
N THR A 858 -4.74 -8.24 -5.41
CA THR A 858 -4.46 -9.68 -5.40
C THR A 858 -3.68 -10.12 -6.65
N MET A 859 -3.03 -11.28 -6.56
CA MET A 859 -2.35 -11.90 -7.70
C MET A 859 -3.31 -12.77 -8.55
N GLY A 860 -4.61 -12.69 -8.30
CA GLY A 860 -5.65 -13.20 -9.19
C GLY A 860 -5.56 -12.50 -10.55
N ALA A 861 -6.16 -13.10 -11.57
CA ALA A 861 -6.26 -12.53 -12.90
C ALA A 861 -7.70 -12.63 -13.39
N GLU A 862 -8.10 -11.70 -14.23
CA GLU A 862 -9.45 -11.58 -14.77
C GLU A 862 -9.36 -11.00 -16.18
N ASP A 863 -10.07 -11.57 -17.13
CA ASP A 863 -10.01 -11.18 -18.53
C ASP A 863 -10.72 -9.85 -18.82
N PHE A 864 -11.50 -9.32 -17.87
CA PHE A 864 -11.98 -7.93 -17.90
C PHE A 864 -10.86 -6.91 -18.10
N SER A 865 -9.63 -7.30 -17.77
CA SER A 865 -8.40 -6.56 -18.02
C SER A 865 -8.18 -6.15 -19.48
N PHE A 866 -8.74 -6.91 -20.46
CA PHE A 866 -8.71 -6.51 -21.87
C PHE A 866 -9.57 -5.27 -22.14
N TYR A 867 -10.69 -5.12 -21.44
CA TYR A 867 -11.53 -3.92 -21.55
C TYR A 867 -10.84 -2.70 -20.93
N THR A 868 -10.19 -2.85 -19.75
CA THR A 868 -9.46 -1.74 -19.11
C THR A 868 -8.29 -1.23 -19.95
N LYS A 869 -7.79 -2.03 -20.89
CA LYS A 869 -6.77 -1.62 -21.87
C LYS A 869 -7.35 -0.85 -23.05
N ARG A 870 -8.66 -0.97 -23.30
CA ARG A 870 -9.30 -0.43 -24.52
C ARG A 870 -10.00 0.89 -24.26
N PHE A 871 -10.65 1.04 -23.11
CA PHE A 871 -11.42 2.21 -22.73
C PHE A 871 -11.47 2.35 -21.20
N PRO A 872 -11.85 3.51 -20.64
CA PRO A 872 -12.08 3.65 -19.20
C PRO A 872 -13.02 2.55 -18.70
N ALA A 873 -12.54 1.73 -17.79
CA ALA A 873 -13.31 0.63 -17.23
C ALA A 873 -13.00 0.44 -15.73
N ALA A 874 -13.99 0.04 -14.98
CA ALA A 874 -13.83 -0.27 -13.57
C ALA A 874 -14.60 -1.55 -13.21
N MET A 875 -13.98 -2.38 -12.38
CA MET A 875 -14.58 -3.58 -11.82
C MET A 875 -14.84 -3.38 -10.34
N PHE A 876 -16.07 -3.68 -9.94
CA PHE A 876 -16.51 -3.69 -8.56
C PHE A 876 -16.91 -5.09 -8.13
N THR A 877 -17.01 -5.30 -6.83
CA THR A 877 -17.53 -6.55 -6.28
C THR A 877 -18.74 -6.29 -5.40
N VAL A 878 -19.64 -7.27 -5.39
CA VAL A 878 -20.77 -7.31 -4.45
C VAL A 878 -20.53 -8.42 -3.45
N GLY A 879 -20.61 -8.09 -2.18
CA GLY A 879 -20.46 -9.02 -1.07
C GLY A 879 -21.58 -10.07 -1.04
N ILE A 880 -21.17 -11.31 -0.80
CA ILE A 880 -22.09 -12.45 -0.63
C ILE A 880 -21.87 -13.20 0.69
N LYS A 881 -21.00 -12.68 1.58
CA LYS A 881 -20.65 -13.33 2.84
C LYS A 881 -21.84 -13.34 3.81
N ASN A 882 -22.28 -14.55 4.15
CA ASN A 882 -23.29 -14.81 5.17
C ASN A 882 -22.89 -16.08 5.94
N GLU A 883 -22.47 -15.92 7.18
CA GLU A 883 -21.99 -17.05 8.02
C GLU A 883 -23.10 -18.06 8.31
N THR A 884 -24.35 -17.61 8.40
CA THR A 884 -25.50 -18.49 8.61
C THR A 884 -25.76 -19.41 7.42
N LEU A 885 -25.58 -18.88 6.21
CA LEU A 885 -25.75 -19.64 4.96
C LEU A 885 -24.46 -20.33 4.53
N LYS A 886 -23.33 -20.11 5.23
CA LYS A 886 -21.99 -20.58 4.85
C LYS A 886 -21.59 -20.17 3.43
N SER A 887 -21.88 -18.93 3.07
CA SER A 887 -21.49 -18.35 1.78
C SER A 887 -20.14 -17.63 1.85
N ASP A 888 -19.26 -18.07 2.74
CA ASP A 888 -17.90 -17.58 2.95
C ASP A 888 -16.81 -18.50 2.39
N TYR A 889 -17.19 -19.59 1.72
CA TYR A 889 -16.23 -20.42 1.00
C TYR A 889 -15.61 -19.64 -0.17
N PRO A 890 -14.29 -19.82 -0.42
CA PRO A 890 -13.62 -19.11 -1.50
C PRO A 890 -14.17 -19.48 -2.88
N LEU A 891 -13.99 -18.59 -3.84
CA LEU A 891 -14.22 -18.86 -5.25
C LEU A 891 -13.45 -20.11 -5.68
N HIS A 892 -13.97 -20.85 -6.67
CA HIS A 892 -13.45 -22.14 -7.17
C HIS A 892 -13.47 -23.28 -6.13
N SER A 893 -14.18 -23.11 -5.01
CA SER A 893 -14.43 -24.18 -4.05
C SER A 893 -15.61 -25.07 -4.48
N PRO A 894 -15.53 -26.40 -4.33
CA PRO A 894 -16.69 -27.28 -4.53
C PRO A 894 -17.82 -27.04 -3.52
N TYR A 895 -17.55 -26.26 -2.47
CA TYR A 895 -18.52 -25.84 -1.45
C TYR A 895 -18.97 -24.39 -1.62
N PHE A 896 -18.59 -23.73 -2.72
CA PHE A 896 -18.96 -22.34 -2.98
C PHE A 896 -20.49 -22.19 -3.00
N PHE A 897 -20.98 -21.21 -2.27
CA PHE A 897 -22.41 -20.88 -2.15
C PHE A 897 -22.61 -19.37 -2.10
N ILE A 898 -23.75 -18.89 -2.56
CA ILE A 898 -24.05 -17.46 -2.68
C ILE A 898 -25.27 -17.12 -1.84
N ASP A 899 -25.18 -16.04 -1.07
CA ASP A 899 -26.36 -15.40 -0.53
C ASP A 899 -27.03 -14.55 -1.59
N GLU A 900 -28.17 -15.01 -2.10
CA GLU A 900 -28.93 -14.38 -3.18
C GLU A 900 -29.51 -13.01 -2.81
N GLU A 901 -29.51 -12.62 -1.52
CA GLU A 901 -29.92 -11.27 -1.06
C GLU A 901 -28.98 -10.16 -1.59
N ALA A 902 -27.84 -10.49 -2.17
CA ALA A 902 -26.94 -9.57 -2.85
C ALA A 902 -27.48 -9.06 -4.22
N PHE A 903 -28.37 -9.83 -4.88
CA PHE A 903 -28.77 -9.56 -6.26
C PHE A 903 -29.48 -8.22 -6.48
N PRO A 904 -30.40 -7.78 -5.62
CA PRO A 904 -31.01 -6.46 -5.77
C PRO A 904 -30.00 -5.31 -5.75
N VAL A 905 -28.96 -5.44 -4.92
CA VAL A 905 -27.91 -4.44 -4.83
C VAL A 905 -27.09 -4.40 -6.12
N GLY A 906 -26.65 -5.55 -6.63
CA GLY A 906 -25.88 -5.61 -7.87
C GLY A 906 -26.67 -5.11 -9.08
N ALA A 907 -27.96 -5.48 -9.21
CA ALA A 907 -28.82 -5.00 -10.30
C ALA A 907 -29.04 -3.48 -10.24
N ALA A 908 -29.34 -2.94 -9.06
CA ALA A 908 -29.54 -1.51 -8.85
C ALA A 908 -28.23 -0.72 -9.05
N PHE A 909 -27.10 -1.25 -8.60
CA PHE A 909 -25.79 -0.62 -8.76
C PHE A 909 -25.40 -0.49 -10.24
N TYR A 910 -25.55 -1.55 -11.03
CA TYR A 910 -25.34 -1.50 -12.48
C TYR A 910 -26.23 -0.42 -13.13
N ALA A 911 -27.52 -0.42 -12.82
CA ALA A 911 -28.46 0.52 -13.43
C ALA A 911 -28.17 1.98 -13.02
N ALA A 912 -27.91 2.23 -11.73
CA ALA A 912 -27.64 3.56 -11.22
C ALA A 912 -26.34 4.16 -11.79
N VAL A 913 -25.27 3.36 -11.84
CA VAL A 913 -23.99 3.81 -12.43
C VAL A 913 -24.16 4.12 -13.92
N ALA A 914 -24.87 3.28 -14.66
CA ALA A 914 -25.09 3.52 -16.09
C ALA A 914 -25.90 4.80 -16.35
N ILE A 915 -26.98 5.02 -15.63
CA ILE A 915 -27.82 6.23 -15.79
C ILE A 915 -27.01 7.47 -15.43
N SER A 916 -26.36 7.48 -14.27
CA SER A 916 -25.59 8.63 -13.81
C SER A 916 -24.37 8.94 -14.68
N TYR A 917 -23.72 7.92 -15.25
CA TYR A 917 -22.64 8.11 -16.22
C TYR A 917 -23.14 8.82 -17.48
N LEU A 918 -24.25 8.34 -18.05
CA LEU A 918 -24.85 8.95 -19.25
C LEU A 918 -25.31 10.39 -18.98
N ASP A 919 -25.88 10.66 -17.80
CA ASP A 919 -26.30 12.01 -17.40
C ASP A 919 -25.12 12.98 -17.32
N GLY A 920 -24.00 12.56 -16.72
CA GLY A 920 -22.79 13.38 -16.60
C GLY A 920 -22.16 13.73 -17.95
N HIS A 921 -22.12 12.79 -18.90
CA HIS A 921 -21.47 12.96 -20.21
C HIS A 921 -22.37 13.58 -21.29
N ALA A 922 -23.68 13.63 -21.08
CA ALA A 922 -24.58 14.35 -21.98
C ALA A 922 -24.42 15.88 -21.89
N VAL A 923 -24.09 16.39 -20.70
CA VAL A 923 -23.88 17.83 -20.45
C VAL A 923 -22.60 18.34 -21.13
N GLU A 924 -21.56 17.52 -21.22
CA GLU A 924 -20.29 17.86 -21.90
C GLU A 924 -20.48 18.03 -23.42
N SER A 925 -21.35 17.22 -24.04
CA SER A 925 -21.63 17.31 -25.48
C SER A 925 -22.42 18.58 -25.85
N GLU A 926 -23.28 19.09 -24.99
CA GLU A 926 -24.02 20.36 -25.20
C GLU A 926 -23.12 21.58 -25.01
N THR A 927 -22.13 21.52 -24.10
CA THR A 927 -21.21 22.64 -23.85
C THR A 927 -20.21 22.84 -25.01
N HIS A 928 -19.84 21.80 -25.73
CA HIS A 928 -18.98 21.87 -26.93
C HIS A 928 -19.71 22.38 -28.19
N LEU A 929 -21.05 22.40 -28.18
CA LEU A 929 -21.86 22.95 -29.28
C LEU A 929 -22.16 24.44 -29.10
N ILE A 930 -21.81 25.06 -27.97
CA ILE A 930 -22.08 26.46 -27.62
C ILE A 930 -20.78 27.31 -27.61
N LEU A 931 -19.59 26.69 -27.74
CA LEU A 931 -18.31 27.36 -27.93
C LEU A 931 -17.78 27.16 -29.36
#